data_0b515d44a5b6daf634b417b4e8e241fc
#
_entry.id   0b515d44a5b6daf634b417b4e8e241fc
#
_cell.length_a   1.000
_cell.length_b   1.000
_cell.length_c   1.000
_cell.angle_alpha   90.00
_cell.angle_beta   90.00
_cell.angle_gamma   90.00
#
_symmetry.space_group_name_H-M   'P 1'
#
loop_
_entity.id
_entity.type
_entity.pdbx_description
1 polymer ?
#
loop_
_entity_poly.entity_id
_entity_poly.type
_entity_poly.pdbx_seq_one_letter_code
_entity_poly.pdbx_strand_id
1 'polypeptide(L)'
;MNVDRSSLSPMMMQYFEVKDKYPDHIVFFRLGDFYEMFFDDAVTVSRALELTLTGRDCGQAERAPMCGIPYHSAEIYIKKLIDLGFRVAICEQMEDPKLAKGIVKRDVIRIVTPGTLTESNLLDDSKNNFIGALYVHEGNAAICFADISTGTAELFTHKDKTAPELTEALINEISRFSPAELLFNAEAADMTEVREFIRTRMNLGVTVMKEEDFSPVHSDVLLKQFSADSFTDIGIDEKDACAVAVLCGLFYYISDTQRAAVGRFTEIQTYSDKRFMELDLTARRNLELCETMRNKEKRGSLLWVLDRTKTSMGKRLLKSYIEQPLIKPAAIIDRLDAVEELTSDMIRLSQLGDALDGVYDLERLMTRVMYKTANPRDLKALAQTALKMPDIKHLLADCRTSLIKGLCGKIHELSEISALVGNAINDDPPPLLKDGGVIKDGFNPELDRLRNIIKNGKSIIDDIENKEKERTGIKNLKIGYNRVFGYYIEVTKSYYDLVPAEYIRKQTIANAERFITDELKKAEEEISGASEHVLVLEAEIFAEVRDFIASKLAEVQETAQAVAALDVLCSFADVSMRNRYVKPDIAIDGVIDIKGGRHPVVELMTDELYVPNDTYLDTSSRRMAVITGPNMSGKSTYMRQTALIVLMAQIGCFVPADYAKISIVDRIFTRVGASDDLTAGQSTFMVEMSEVADILKHATKQSLVILDEVGRGTSTFDGISIATAVAEHIANTRKIGCKTMFATHYHELIGLEGRVDGVKNYSVAVKKYGDSIKFLRKIVEGGVDDSYGIEVAKLAGLPKNVINRAKEILSEMEREKAEGRKASADGQISFGALNDEEVLSRLRKTNPDEFSPADAKLFLQEICDMLK
;
A
#
# COMPACT_ATOMS: atom_id res chain seq x y z
N MET A 1 10.55 -33.16 14.66
CA MET A 1 11.29 -34.43 14.99
C MET A 1 11.68 -34.43 16.45
N ASN A 2 11.53 -35.60 17.17
CA ASN A 2 12.04 -35.75 18.52
C ASN A 2 13.55 -36.06 18.43
N VAL A 3 14.40 -35.05 18.61
CA VAL A 3 15.86 -35.15 18.51
C VAL A 3 16.41 -35.31 19.94
N ASP A 4 17.20 -36.38 20.17
CA ASP A 4 17.91 -36.51 21.46
C ASP A 4 19.05 -35.48 21.53
N ARG A 5 18.82 -34.40 22.27
CA ARG A 5 19.75 -33.27 22.36
C ARG A 5 21.04 -33.59 23.11
N SER A 6 21.07 -34.65 23.94
CA SER A 6 22.25 -35.01 24.76
C SER A 6 23.44 -35.49 23.94
N SER A 7 23.20 -35.94 22.71
CA SER A 7 24.20 -36.52 21.78
C SER A 7 24.56 -35.60 20.62
N LEU A 8 24.04 -34.37 20.59
CA LEU A 8 24.28 -33.43 19.48
C LEU A 8 25.69 -32.83 19.53
N SER A 9 26.23 -32.52 18.34
CA SER A 9 27.49 -31.77 18.27
C SER A 9 27.30 -30.35 18.86
N PRO A 10 28.37 -29.77 19.44
CA PRO A 10 28.27 -28.45 20.06
C PRO A 10 27.73 -27.35 19.14
N MET A 11 27.95 -27.45 17.82
CA MET A 11 27.37 -26.51 16.83
C MET A 11 25.86 -26.68 16.70
N MET A 12 25.36 -27.94 16.71
CA MET A 12 23.92 -28.21 16.65
C MET A 12 23.23 -27.84 17.97
N MET A 13 23.92 -27.93 19.09
CA MET A 13 23.42 -27.40 20.37
C MET A 13 23.16 -25.88 20.26
N GLN A 14 24.15 -25.13 19.74
CA GLN A 14 24.00 -23.69 19.48
C GLN A 14 22.85 -23.35 18.52
N TYR A 15 22.64 -24.18 17.47
CA TYR A 15 21.47 -24.02 16.59
C TYR A 15 20.16 -24.18 17.36
N PHE A 16 20.04 -25.20 18.22
CA PHE A 16 18.82 -25.41 18.99
C PHE A 16 18.60 -24.33 20.06
N GLU A 17 19.66 -23.79 20.68
CA GLU A 17 19.53 -22.63 21.56
C GLU A 17 18.90 -21.42 20.87
N VAL A 18 19.23 -21.20 19.59
CA VAL A 18 18.61 -20.17 18.77
C VAL A 18 17.17 -20.57 18.39
N LYS A 19 16.96 -21.81 17.92
CA LYS A 19 15.64 -22.29 17.48
C LYS A 19 14.60 -22.30 18.59
N ASP A 20 15.00 -22.62 19.82
CA ASP A 20 14.11 -22.62 21.00
C ASP A 20 13.62 -21.20 21.37
N LYS A 21 14.42 -20.18 21.09
CA LYS A 21 14.00 -18.76 21.24
C LYS A 21 13.06 -18.32 20.14
N TYR A 22 13.18 -18.92 18.95
CA TYR A 22 12.43 -18.55 17.74
C TYR A 22 11.76 -19.78 17.08
N PRO A 23 10.84 -20.46 17.78
CA PRO A 23 10.29 -21.75 17.32
C PRO A 23 9.54 -21.63 15.97
N ASP A 24 8.85 -20.52 15.74
CA ASP A 24 8.02 -20.26 14.55
C ASP A 24 8.78 -19.60 13.40
N HIS A 25 10.10 -19.37 13.54
CA HIS A 25 10.93 -18.71 12.53
C HIS A 25 11.82 -19.70 11.81
N ILE A 26 12.07 -19.50 10.54
CA ILE A 26 13.13 -20.19 9.80
C ILE A 26 14.48 -19.61 10.20
N VAL A 27 15.36 -20.42 10.76
CA VAL A 27 16.68 -19.96 11.22
C VAL A 27 17.69 -20.07 10.09
N PHE A 28 18.19 -18.93 9.62
CA PHE A 28 19.33 -18.82 8.70
C PHE A 28 20.62 -18.80 9.50
N PHE A 29 21.24 -19.96 9.67
CA PHE A 29 22.39 -20.14 10.55
C PHE A 29 23.70 -20.01 9.78
N ARG A 30 24.50 -18.96 10.05
CA ARG A 30 25.73 -18.65 9.32
C ARG A 30 26.82 -19.69 9.56
N LEU A 31 27.31 -20.29 8.47
CA LEU A 31 28.44 -21.21 8.47
C LEU A 31 29.37 -20.94 7.29
N GLY A 32 30.46 -20.25 7.55
CA GLY A 32 31.38 -19.80 6.49
C GLY A 32 30.66 -18.88 5.49
N ASP A 33 30.65 -19.25 4.21
CA ASP A 33 30.03 -18.47 3.13
C ASP A 33 28.56 -18.83 2.86
N PHE A 34 27.94 -19.63 3.76
CA PHE A 34 26.57 -20.08 3.59
C PHE A 34 25.71 -19.73 4.82
N TYR A 35 24.41 -19.52 4.57
CA TYR A 35 23.38 -19.75 5.58
C TYR A 35 22.84 -21.16 5.41
N GLU A 36 22.95 -21.95 6.45
CA GLU A 36 22.48 -23.33 6.49
C GLU A 36 21.25 -23.42 7.40
N MET A 37 20.25 -24.14 6.95
CA MET A 37 19.04 -24.51 7.69
C MET A 37 19.09 -25.97 8.02
N PHE A 38 18.56 -26.35 9.19
CA PHE A 38 18.64 -27.73 9.69
C PHE A 38 17.26 -28.26 10.09
N PHE A 39 17.15 -29.59 10.16
CA PHE A 39 15.96 -30.32 10.61
C PHE A 39 14.67 -29.88 9.88
N ASP A 40 13.62 -29.52 10.64
CA ASP A 40 12.33 -29.14 10.07
C ASP A 40 12.40 -27.87 9.23
N ASP A 41 13.26 -26.90 9.59
CA ASP A 41 13.51 -25.70 8.77
C ASP A 41 14.09 -26.08 7.40
N ALA A 42 15.04 -27.01 7.35
CA ALA A 42 15.64 -27.45 6.09
C ALA A 42 14.63 -28.15 5.18
N VAL A 43 13.76 -28.99 5.72
CA VAL A 43 12.70 -29.67 4.97
C VAL A 43 11.69 -28.67 4.43
N THR A 44 11.29 -27.71 5.24
CA THR A 44 10.34 -26.65 4.86
C THR A 44 10.92 -25.76 3.76
N VAL A 45 12.12 -25.24 3.94
CA VAL A 45 12.79 -24.34 3.00
C VAL A 45 13.15 -25.06 1.70
N SER A 46 13.64 -26.31 1.78
CA SER A 46 13.93 -27.11 0.58
C SER A 46 12.71 -27.28 -0.32
N ARG A 47 11.52 -27.51 0.25
CA ARG A 47 10.26 -27.60 -0.51
C ARG A 47 9.79 -26.24 -1.03
N ALA A 48 9.86 -25.21 -0.19
CA ALA A 48 9.36 -23.87 -0.52
C ALA A 48 10.20 -23.19 -1.62
N LEU A 49 11.51 -23.44 -1.64
CA LEU A 49 12.46 -22.76 -2.55
C LEU A 49 13.07 -23.69 -3.59
N GLU A 50 12.63 -24.97 -3.66
CA GLU A 50 13.14 -26.00 -4.58
C GLU A 50 14.66 -26.22 -4.44
N LEU A 51 15.17 -26.12 -3.17
CA LEU A 51 16.58 -26.34 -2.89
C LEU A 51 16.88 -27.82 -2.66
N THR A 52 18.12 -28.23 -2.98
CA THR A 52 18.58 -29.58 -2.72
C THR A 52 18.68 -29.84 -1.21
N LEU A 53 17.91 -30.82 -0.73
CA LEU A 53 18.02 -31.32 0.64
C LEU A 53 19.20 -32.29 0.74
N THR A 54 20.13 -32.00 1.64
CA THR A 54 21.32 -32.82 1.93
C THR A 54 21.31 -33.23 3.39
N GLY A 55 22.39 -33.88 3.87
CA GLY A 55 22.52 -34.25 5.27
C GLY A 55 23.86 -33.84 5.83
N ARG A 56 23.86 -33.31 7.08
CA ARG A 56 25.05 -32.93 7.82
C ARG A 56 25.23 -33.82 9.06
N ASP A 57 26.45 -34.11 9.37
CA ASP A 57 26.78 -34.85 10.62
C ASP A 57 26.42 -33.95 11.83
N CYS A 58 25.58 -34.51 12.69
CA CYS A 58 25.07 -33.84 13.88
C CYS A 58 25.54 -34.48 15.21
N GLY A 59 26.42 -35.50 15.15
CA GLY A 59 26.84 -36.28 16.29
C GLY A 59 25.95 -37.47 16.59
N GLN A 60 24.93 -37.73 15.78
CA GLN A 60 24.02 -38.88 15.87
C GLN A 60 24.26 -39.88 14.73
N ALA A 61 23.68 -41.07 14.81
CA ALA A 61 23.80 -42.12 13.78
C ALA A 61 23.17 -41.66 12.45
N GLU A 62 22.09 -40.90 12.51
CA GLU A 62 21.43 -40.27 11.34
C GLU A 62 21.94 -38.85 11.16
N ARG A 63 22.14 -38.47 9.88
CA ARG A 63 22.52 -37.12 9.51
C ARG A 63 21.34 -36.19 9.65
N ALA A 64 21.56 -34.98 10.20
CA ALA A 64 20.55 -33.94 10.23
C ALA A 64 20.21 -33.50 8.79
N PRO A 65 18.91 -33.45 8.39
CA PRO A 65 18.52 -32.82 7.14
C PRO A 65 19.04 -31.38 7.10
N MET A 66 19.62 -30.99 5.96
CA MET A 66 20.21 -29.66 5.77
C MET A 66 20.00 -29.17 4.35
N CYS A 67 19.69 -27.89 4.20
CA CYS A 67 19.84 -27.15 2.95
C CYS A 67 20.58 -25.84 3.24
N GLY A 68 21.20 -25.26 2.22
CA GLY A 68 21.99 -24.05 2.40
C GLY A 68 21.94 -23.15 1.18
N ILE A 69 22.13 -21.86 1.42
CA ILE A 69 22.19 -20.80 0.41
C ILE A 69 23.45 -19.96 0.60
N PRO A 70 24.07 -19.45 -0.46
CA PRO A 70 25.18 -18.51 -0.31
C PRO A 70 24.72 -17.23 0.40
N TYR A 71 25.45 -16.76 1.41
CA TYR A 71 25.03 -15.62 2.22
C TYR A 71 24.85 -14.31 1.39
N HIS A 72 25.67 -14.12 0.35
CA HIS A 72 25.62 -12.93 -0.50
C HIS A 72 24.39 -12.88 -1.42
N SER A 73 23.67 -13.98 -1.59
CA SER A 73 22.41 -14.07 -2.34
C SER A 73 21.20 -14.35 -1.46
N ALA A 74 21.36 -14.26 -0.13
CA ALA A 74 20.31 -14.61 0.82
C ALA A 74 19.02 -13.75 0.67
N GLU A 75 19.15 -12.48 0.32
CA GLU A 75 18.02 -11.56 0.15
C GLU A 75 16.95 -12.10 -0.79
N ILE A 76 17.34 -12.65 -1.95
CA ILE A 76 16.41 -13.21 -2.94
C ILE A 76 15.59 -14.37 -2.34
N TYR A 77 16.23 -15.22 -1.53
CA TYR A 77 15.59 -16.35 -0.89
C TYR A 77 14.73 -15.92 0.30
N ILE A 78 15.19 -14.92 1.08
CA ILE A 78 14.42 -14.30 2.16
C ILE A 78 13.10 -13.76 1.60
N LYS A 79 13.15 -12.99 0.50
CA LYS A 79 11.94 -12.46 -0.14
C LYS A 79 10.94 -13.56 -0.47
N LYS A 80 11.38 -14.63 -1.13
CA LYS A 80 10.50 -15.75 -1.47
C LYS A 80 9.84 -16.40 -0.25
N LEU A 81 10.59 -16.54 0.85
CA LEU A 81 10.04 -17.08 2.10
C LEU A 81 9.04 -16.12 2.74
N ILE A 82 9.34 -14.83 2.76
CA ILE A 82 8.43 -13.81 3.27
C ILE A 82 7.14 -13.75 2.44
N ASP A 83 7.24 -13.80 1.11
CA ASP A 83 6.08 -13.83 0.20
C ASP A 83 5.21 -15.08 0.41
N LEU A 84 5.79 -16.17 0.92
CA LEU A 84 5.08 -17.39 1.34
C LEU A 84 4.57 -17.34 2.79
N GLY A 85 4.76 -16.21 3.50
CA GLY A 85 4.28 -15.99 4.87
C GLY A 85 5.20 -16.52 5.97
N PHE A 86 6.43 -16.94 5.64
CA PHE A 86 7.42 -17.35 6.65
C PHE A 86 8.11 -16.13 7.27
N ARG A 87 8.62 -16.31 8.49
CA ARG A 87 9.51 -15.37 9.19
C ARG A 87 10.91 -15.95 9.21
N VAL A 88 11.93 -15.11 9.05
CA VAL A 88 13.32 -15.55 8.97
C VAL A 88 14.16 -14.90 10.06
N ALA A 89 14.79 -15.71 10.93
CA ALA A 89 15.76 -15.27 11.92
C ALA A 89 17.18 -15.39 11.34
N ILE A 90 17.86 -14.25 11.16
CA ILE A 90 19.22 -14.21 10.63
C ILE A 90 20.21 -14.35 11.79
N CYS A 91 20.91 -15.47 11.84
CA CYS A 91 21.88 -15.80 12.86
C CYS A 91 23.31 -15.67 12.29
N GLU A 92 24.06 -14.68 12.77
CA GLU A 92 25.42 -14.36 12.32
C GLU A 92 26.50 -14.77 13.32
N GLN A 93 27.74 -14.86 12.81
CA GLN A 93 28.92 -15.06 13.63
C GLN A 93 29.29 -13.75 14.34
N MET A 94 29.36 -13.78 15.68
CA MET A 94 29.63 -12.61 16.51
C MET A 94 31.11 -12.34 16.76
N GLU A 95 32.00 -13.22 16.31
CA GLU A 95 33.45 -13.12 16.44
C GLU A 95 34.17 -13.68 15.21
N ASP A 96 35.40 -13.20 14.97
CA ASP A 96 36.21 -13.70 13.85
C ASP A 96 36.57 -15.18 14.06
N PRO A 97 36.20 -16.06 13.10
CA PRO A 97 36.55 -17.48 13.15
C PRO A 97 38.06 -17.76 13.34
N LYS A 98 38.94 -16.88 12.89
CA LYS A 98 40.39 -17.01 13.02
C LYS A 98 40.88 -16.74 14.46
N LEU A 99 40.12 -15.97 15.25
CA LEU A 99 40.50 -15.58 16.62
C LEU A 99 39.75 -16.39 17.66
N ALA A 100 38.72 -17.14 17.31
CA ALA A 100 37.87 -17.90 18.21
C ALA A 100 38.65 -19.07 18.86
N LYS A 101 38.66 -19.12 20.18
CA LYS A 101 39.17 -20.24 20.98
C LYS A 101 38.08 -21.29 21.18
N GLY A 102 37.71 -22.03 20.12
CA GLY A 102 36.67 -23.04 20.18
C GLY A 102 35.59 -22.82 19.09
N ILE A 103 34.32 -23.01 19.47
CA ILE A 103 33.19 -22.80 18.52
C ILE A 103 32.88 -21.33 18.48
N VAL A 104 32.86 -20.75 17.26
CA VAL A 104 32.48 -19.37 17.02
C VAL A 104 31.08 -19.10 17.57
N LYS A 105 30.94 -18.09 18.40
CA LYS A 105 29.66 -17.66 18.96
C LYS A 105 28.79 -17.08 17.86
N ARG A 106 27.51 -17.46 17.86
CA ARG A 106 26.49 -16.95 16.92
C ARG A 106 25.30 -16.43 17.71
N ASP A 107 24.70 -15.37 17.20
CA ASP A 107 23.44 -14.85 17.74
C ASP A 107 22.57 -14.32 16.61
N VAL A 108 21.27 -14.20 16.87
CA VAL A 108 20.33 -13.59 15.93
C VAL A 108 20.55 -12.08 15.94
N ILE A 109 20.96 -11.56 14.80
CA ILE A 109 21.19 -10.12 14.62
C ILE A 109 19.94 -9.39 14.16
N ARG A 110 19.00 -10.11 13.51
CA ARG A 110 17.79 -9.55 12.95
C ARG A 110 16.76 -10.65 12.67
N ILE A 111 15.48 -10.29 12.85
CA ILE A 111 14.34 -11.09 12.40
C ILE A 111 13.69 -10.34 11.24
N VAL A 112 13.52 -11.03 10.10
CA VAL A 112 12.85 -10.50 8.93
C VAL A 112 11.42 -11.03 8.87
N THR A 113 10.46 -10.12 8.86
CA THR A 113 9.03 -10.41 8.75
C THR A 113 8.43 -9.59 7.60
N PRO A 114 7.21 -9.87 7.12
CA PRO A 114 6.59 -9.11 6.05
C PRO A 114 6.56 -7.59 6.30
N GLY A 115 6.27 -7.16 7.54
CA GLY A 115 6.18 -5.75 7.94
C GLY A 115 7.52 -5.09 8.26
N THR A 116 8.61 -5.85 8.40
CA THR A 116 9.92 -5.34 8.82
C THR A 116 10.99 -5.32 7.73
N LEU A 117 10.60 -5.44 6.46
CA LEU A 117 11.50 -5.32 5.31
C LEU A 117 12.01 -3.88 5.15
N THR A 118 13.31 -3.72 4.91
CA THR A 118 13.98 -2.43 4.69
C THR A 118 14.81 -2.37 3.42
N GLU A 119 15.09 -3.50 2.81
CA GLU A 119 15.87 -3.62 1.57
C GLU A 119 15.04 -3.16 0.37
N SER A 120 15.55 -2.21 -0.40
CA SER A 120 14.82 -1.63 -1.54
C SER A 120 14.53 -2.63 -2.66
N ASN A 121 15.42 -3.61 -2.88
CA ASN A 121 15.21 -4.68 -3.86
C ASN A 121 14.11 -5.70 -3.47
N LEU A 122 13.67 -5.68 -2.21
CA LEU A 122 12.59 -6.52 -1.69
C LEU A 122 11.24 -5.78 -1.62
N LEU A 123 11.24 -4.45 -1.70
CA LEU A 123 10.08 -3.58 -1.57
C LEU A 123 9.60 -3.08 -2.93
N ASP A 124 8.29 -2.83 -3.04
CA ASP A 124 7.72 -2.10 -4.16
C ASP A 124 7.96 -0.59 -3.96
N ASP A 125 8.60 0.07 -4.93
CA ASP A 125 8.93 1.49 -4.83
C ASP A 125 7.69 2.40 -4.77
N SER A 126 6.57 1.94 -5.29
CA SER A 126 5.32 2.69 -5.37
C SER A 126 4.40 2.50 -4.17
N LYS A 127 4.77 1.63 -3.19
CA LYS A 127 3.94 1.29 -2.04
C LYS A 127 4.71 1.42 -0.74
N ASN A 128 3.98 1.80 0.31
CA ASN A 128 4.46 1.68 1.67
C ASN A 128 4.40 0.23 2.14
N ASN A 129 5.26 -0.13 3.09
CA ASN A 129 5.28 -1.46 3.71
C ASN A 129 4.89 -1.35 5.19
N PHE A 130 3.59 -1.19 5.44
CA PHE A 130 3.10 -0.98 6.79
C PHE A 130 3.11 -2.26 7.63
N ILE A 131 3.55 -2.13 8.88
CA ILE A 131 3.23 -3.01 9.98
C ILE A 131 2.18 -2.31 10.84
N GLY A 132 1.09 -3.02 11.20
CA GLY A 132 0.04 -2.48 12.04
C GLY A 132 0.03 -3.12 13.42
N ALA A 133 -0.32 -2.38 14.47
CA ALA A 133 -0.66 -2.92 15.77
C ALA A 133 -2.05 -2.43 16.19
N LEU A 134 -2.87 -3.32 16.70
CA LEU A 134 -4.20 -3.04 17.23
C LEU A 134 -4.26 -3.43 18.70
N TYR A 135 -4.64 -2.48 19.54
CA TYR A 135 -4.90 -2.68 20.96
C TYR A 135 -6.34 -2.31 21.28
N VAL A 136 -7.07 -3.26 21.85
CA VAL A 136 -8.47 -3.08 22.27
C VAL A 136 -8.54 -3.30 23.77
N HIS A 137 -9.27 -2.42 24.49
CA HIS A 137 -9.49 -2.55 25.93
C HIS A 137 -10.79 -1.86 26.33
N GLU A 138 -11.70 -2.61 27.00
CA GLU A 138 -12.99 -2.12 27.51
C GLU A 138 -13.83 -1.33 26.49
N GLY A 139 -13.87 -1.78 25.23
CA GLY A 139 -14.63 -1.14 24.16
C GLY A 139 -13.99 0.09 23.52
N ASN A 140 -12.80 0.50 23.99
CA ASN A 140 -11.96 1.49 23.32
C ASN A 140 -10.88 0.78 22.50
N ALA A 141 -10.43 1.39 21.43
CA ALA A 141 -9.35 0.84 20.62
C ALA A 141 -8.38 1.91 20.11
N ALA A 142 -7.15 1.50 19.92
CA ALA A 142 -6.17 2.26 19.15
C ALA A 142 -5.49 1.34 18.14
N ILE A 143 -5.29 1.85 16.92
CA ILE A 143 -4.54 1.17 15.87
C ILE A 143 -3.44 2.09 15.36
N CYS A 144 -2.23 1.56 15.25
CA CYS A 144 -1.09 2.29 14.73
C CYS A 144 -0.48 1.53 13.55
N PHE A 145 -0.19 2.24 12.48
CA PHE A 145 0.52 1.73 11.31
C PHE A 145 1.88 2.42 11.22
N ALA A 146 2.95 1.65 11.08
CA ALA A 146 4.30 2.16 10.90
C ALA A 146 4.93 1.56 9.64
N ASP A 147 5.58 2.39 8.84
CA ASP A 147 6.45 1.93 7.74
C ASP A 147 7.91 2.14 8.15
N ILE A 148 8.57 1.03 8.47
CA ILE A 148 9.97 1.05 8.91
C ILE A 148 10.88 1.53 7.79
N SER A 149 10.52 1.29 6.52
CA SER A 149 11.35 1.65 5.38
C SER A 149 11.38 3.16 5.08
N THR A 150 10.36 3.91 5.54
CA THR A 150 10.24 5.36 5.37
C THR A 150 10.37 6.14 6.68
N GLY A 151 10.20 5.47 7.83
CA GLY A 151 10.22 6.10 9.16
C GLY A 151 8.95 6.89 9.47
N THR A 152 7.81 6.51 8.91
CA THR A 152 6.50 7.12 9.13
C THR A 152 5.64 6.27 10.07
N ALA A 153 4.86 6.93 10.95
CA ALA A 153 3.91 6.27 11.82
C ALA A 153 2.58 7.04 11.88
N GLU A 154 1.45 6.33 11.81
CA GLU A 154 0.10 6.89 11.80
C GLU A 154 -0.74 6.21 12.87
N LEU A 155 -1.32 7.01 13.78
CA LEU A 155 -2.09 6.55 14.93
C LEU A 155 -3.55 6.98 14.83
N PHE A 156 -4.46 6.04 15.05
CA PHE A 156 -5.92 6.23 15.12
C PHE A 156 -6.43 5.74 16.47
N THR A 157 -7.28 6.54 17.10
CA THR A 157 -7.90 6.19 18.37
C THR A 157 -9.42 6.25 18.25
N HIS A 158 -10.09 5.23 18.75
CA HIS A 158 -11.54 5.10 18.74
C HIS A 158 -12.05 4.97 20.17
N LYS A 159 -12.84 5.93 20.60
CA LYS A 159 -13.44 6.00 21.95
C LYS A 159 -14.94 6.08 21.86
N ASP A 160 -15.62 5.56 22.88
CA ASP A 160 -17.08 5.66 23.04
C ASP A 160 -17.89 5.16 21.83
N LYS A 161 -17.34 4.22 21.02
CA LYS A 161 -18.05 3.58 19.91
C LYS A 161 -18.76 2.32 20.36
N THR A 162 -19.92 2.02 19.77
CA THR A 162 -20.55 0.70 19.93
C THR A 162 -19.69 -0.38 19.27
N ALA A 163 -19.80 -1.64 19.71
CA ALA A 163 -18.99 -2.73 19.14
C ALA A 163 -19.09 -2.85 17.61
N PRO A 164 -20.26 -2.72 16.94
CA PRO A 164 -20.32 -2.72 15.48
C PRO A 164 -19.62 -1.51 14.83
N GLU A 165 -19.77 -0.31 15.41
CA GLU A 165 -19.10 0.91 14.89
C GLU A 165 -17.60 0.83 15.02
N LEU A 166 -17.12 0.25 16.12
CA LEU A 166 -15.69 0.02 16.31
C LEU A 166 -15.14 -0.98 15.29
N THR A 167 -15.84 -2.11 15.10
CA THR A 167 -15.47 -3.13 14.10
C THR A 167 -15.37 -2.54 12.70
N GLU A 168 -16.36 -1.75 12.28
CA GLU A 168 -16.37 -1.11 10.96
C GLU A 168 -15.22 -0.11 10.82
N ALA A 169 -14.98 0.75 11.82
CA ALA A 169 -13.88 1.70 11.79
C ALA A 169 -12.53 1.00 11.64
N LEU A 170 -12.29 -0.07 12.42
CA LEU A 170 -11.04 -0.85 12.35
C LEU A 170 -10.85 -1.54 10.99
N ILE A 171 -11.91 -2.13 10.43
CA ILE A 171 -11.88 -2.74 9.09
C ILE A 171 -11.54 -1.70 8.03
N ASN A 172 -12.11 -0.50 8.11
CA ASN A 172 -11.84 0.58 7.17
C ASN A 172 -10.37 1.04 7.24
N GLU A 173 -9.80 1.22 8.45
CA GLU A 173 -8.40 1.58 8.62
C GLU A 173 -7.45 0.47 8.14
N ILE A 174 -7.65 -0.78 8.57
CA ILE A 174 -6.84 -1.92 8.13
C ILE A 174 -6.87 -2.07 6.61
N SER A 175 -8.05 -1.91 6.00
CA SER A 175 -8.20 -1.95 4.55
C SER A 175 -7.50 -0.79 3.85
N ARG A 176 -7.49 0.42 4.43
CA ARG A 176 -6.86 1.63 3.89
C ARG A 176 -5.35 1.50 3.84
N PHE A 177 -4.75 1.08 4.94
CA PHE A 177 -3.29 0.93 5.03
C PHE A 177 -2.79 -0.35 4.37
N SER A 178 -3.64 -1.37 4.24
CA SER A 178 -3.27 -2.67 3.67
C SER A 178 -1.93 -3.16 4.21
N PRO A 179 -1.79 -3.30 5.55
CA PRO A 179 -0.52 -3.64 6.17
C PRO A 179 -0.02 -5.01 5.70
N ALA A 180 1.31 -5.18 5.65
CA ALA A 180 1.94 -6.46 5.35
C ALA A 180 1.95 -7.40 6.58
N GLU A 181 1.79 -6.85 7.78
CA GLU A 181 1.77 -7.60 9.05
C GLU A 181 0.89 -6.88 10.08
N LEU A 182 0.18 -7.66 10.93
CA LEU A 182 -0.68 -7.15 12.00
C LEU A 182 -0.36 -7.81 13.33
N LEU A 183 -0.30 -6.98 14.38
CA LEU A 183 -0.05 -7.35 15.76
C LEU A 183 -1.30 -7.04 16.60
N PHE A 184 -1.82 -8.02 17.34
CA PHE A 184 -3.02 -7.88 18.15
C PHE A 184 -2.75 -8.20 19.61
N ASN A 185 -3.39 -7.50 20.55
CA ASN A 185 -3.54 -7.99 21.90
C ASN A 185 -4.65 -9.05 21.98
N ALA A 186 -4.86 -9.65 23.15
CA ALA A 186 -5.82 -10.74 23.33
C ALA A 186 -7.27 -10.31 23.00
N GLU A 187 -7.72 -9.13 23.50
CA GLU A 187 -9.07 -8.62 23.23
C GLU A 187 -9.30 -8.32 21.73
N ALA A 188 -8.32 -7.76 21.04
CA ALA A 188 -8.36 -7.55 19.59
C ALA A 188 -8.45 -8.88 18.82
N ALA A 189 -7.75 -9.92 19.31
CA ALA A 189 -7.80 -11.25 18.71
C ALA A 189 -9.17 -11.94 18.88
N ASP A 190 -9.98 -11.54 19.85
CA ASP A 190 -11.33 -12.04 20.06
C ASP A 190 -12.39 -11.38 19.14
N MET A 191 -12.02 -10.28 18.42
CA MET A 191 -12.89 -9.62 17.45
C MET A 191 -13.03 -10.48 16.18
N THR A 192 -14.01 -11.39 16.20
CA THR A 192 -14.18 -12.42 15.16
C THR A 192 -14.35 -11.82 13.75
N GLU A 193 -15.15 -10.75 13.61
CA GLU A 193 -15.46 -10.12 12.32
C GLU A 193 -14.20 -9.46 11.70
N VAL A 194 -13.38 -8.78 12.51
CA VAL A 194 -12.11 -8.17 12.07
C VAL A 194 -11.14 -9.27 11.60
N ARG A 195 -11.01 -10.35 12.36
CA ARG A 195 -10.14 -11.49 11.99
C ARG A 195 -10.60 -12.19 10.72
N GLU A 196 -11.90 -12.40 10.58
CA GLU A 196 -12.47 -13.02 9.39
C GLU A 196 -12.26 -12.16 8.15
N PHE A 197 -12.44 -10.85 8.26
CA PHE A 197 -12.12 -9.89 7.20
C PHE A 197 -10.65 -10.00 6.78
N ILE A 198 -9.71 -9.95 7.74
CA ILE A 198 -8.26 -10.03 7.45
C ILE A 198 -7.92 -11.35 6.75
N ARG A 199 -8.45 -12.47 7.25
CA ARG A 199 -8.19 -13.80 6.70
C ARG A 199 -8.74 -13.96 5.27
N THR A 200 -10.00 -13.52 5.04
CA THR A 200 -10.72 -13.79 3.79
C THR A 200 -10.42 -12.78 2.69
N ARG A 201 -10.20 -11.50 3.06
CA ARG A 201 -10.03 -10.41 2.09
C ARG A 201 -8.58 -10.03 1.85
N MET A 202 -7.74 -10.12 2.88
CA MET A 202 -6.34 -9.73 2.80
C MET A 202 -5.39 -10.94 2.71
N ASN A 203 -5.85 -12.12 3.08
CA ASN A 203 -5.03 -13.33 3.19
C ASN A 203 -3.78 -13.11 4.04
N LEU A 204 -3.93 -12.36 5.14
CA LEU A 204 -2.86 -11.96 6.03
C LEU A 204 -2.95 -12.70 7.36
N GLY A 205 -1.81 -13.13 7.89
CA GLY A 205 -1.69 -13.67 9.24
C GLY A 205 -1.65 -12.56 10.29
N VAL A 206 -2.29 -12.82 11.44
CA VAL A 206 -2.26 -11.94 12.60
C VAL A 206 -1.35 -12.56 13.66
N THR A 207 -0.46 -11.76 14.25
CA THR A 207 0.37 -12.15 15.39
C THR A 207 -0.29 -11.67 16.67
N VAL A 208 -0.63 -12.61 17.55
CA VAL A 208 -1.14 -12.25 18.87
C VAL A 208 0.05 -12.11 19.82
N MET A 209 0.22 -10.91 20.34
CA MET A 209 1.26 -10.56 21.32
C MET A 209 0.72 -10.69 22.75
N LYS A 210 1.61 -10.82 23.70
CA LYS A 210 1.26 -10.86 25.12
C LYS A 210 0.87 -9.46 25.61
N GLU A 211 0.01 -9.37 26.63
CA GLU A 211 -0.39 -8.11 27.22
C GLU A 211 0.80 -7.32 27.80
N GLU A 212 1.81 -8.04 28.30
CA GLU A 212 3.06 -7.46 28.81
C GLU A 212 3.83 -6.66 27.74
N ASP A 213 3.74 -7.07 26.48
CA ASP A 213 4.44 -6.42 25.35
C ASP A 213 3.84 -5.03 25.02
N PHE A 214 2.56 -4.81 25.37
CA PHE A 214 1.86 -3.53 25.24
C PHE A 214 2.01 -2.63 26.47
N SER A 215 2.75 -3.08 27.49
CA SER A 215 2.89 -2.35 28.73
C SER A 215 3.65 -1.03 28.56
N PRO A 216 3.24 0.05 29.27
CA PRO A 216 4.00 1.30 29.35
C PRO A 216 5.45 1.15 29.86
N VAL A 217 5.83 0.00 30.41
CA VAL A 217 7.23 -0.32 30.76
C VAL A 217 8.15 -0.20 29.53
N HIS A 218 7.63 -0.37 28.33
CA HIS A 218 8.36 -0.23 27.07
C HIS A 218 8.39 1.21 26.51
N SER A 219 7.91 2.21 27.25
CA SER A 219 7.95 3.62 26.85
C SER A 219 9.36 4.12 26.50
N ASP A 220 10.38 3.69 27.25
CA ASP A 220 11.78 4.04 26.95
C ASP A 220 12.22 3.57 25.55
N VAL A 221 11.74 2.41 25.10
CA VAL A 221 12.03 1.87 23.75
C VAL A 221 11.34 2.73 22.69
N LEU A 222 10.09 3.08 22.92
CA LEU A 222 9.30 3.95 22.04
C LEU A 222 9.96 5.34 21.92
N LEU A 223 10.20 6.03 23.05
CA LEU A 223 10.73 7.39 23.07
C LEU A 223 12.11 7.51 22.41
N LYS A 224 12.96 6.48 22.60
CA LYS A 224 14.25 6.40 21.89
C LYS A 224 14.11 6.35 20.36
N GLN A 225 13.03 5.75 19.82
CA GLN A 225 12.82 5.71 18.37
C GLN A 225 12.51 7.10 17.79
N PHE A 226 11.98 8.00 18.59
CA PHE A 226 11.65 9.38 18.22
C PHE A 226 12.67 10.41 18.73
N SER A 227 13.72 9.98 19.44
CA SER A 227 14.66 10.87 20.12
C SER A 227 13.94 11.90 21.02
N ALA A 228 12.86 11.46 21.70
CA ALA A 228 11.98 12.26 22.55
C ALA A 228 12.17 11.88 24.04
N ASP A 229 11.88 12.83 24.92
CA ASP A 229 11.97 12.62 26.39
C ASP A 229 10.60 12.29 27.00
N SER A 230 9.50 12.64 26.32
CA SER A 230 8.14 12.43 26.80
C SER A 230 7.14 12.13 25.67
N PHE A 231 5.97 11.56 26.02
CA PHE A 231 4.88 11.34 25.07
C PHE A 231 4.35 12.66 24.47
N THR A 232 4.42 13.75 25.23
CA THR A 232 3.99 15.08 24.79
C THR A 232 4.86 15.60 23.65
N ASP A 233 6.16 15.27 23.64
CA ASP A 233 7.10 15.68 22.58
C ASP A 233 6.76 15.02 21.23
N ILE A 234 6.13 13.85 21.26
CA ILE A 234 5.65 13.13 20.06
C ILE A 234 4.14 13.37 19.81
N GLY A 235 3.53 14.33 20.50
CA GLY A 235 2.13 14.73 20.28
C GLY A 235 1.08 13.74 20.81
N ILE A 236 1.43 12.88 21.77
CA ILE A 236 0.54 11.87 22.36
C ILE A 236 0.08 12.30 23.75
N ASP A 237 -1.21 12.16 24.02
CA ASP A 237 -1.77 12.34 25.36
C ASP A 237 -1.52 11.07 26.20
N GLU A 238 -0.74 11.19 27.25
CA GLU A 238 -0.43 10.08 28.18
C GLU A 238 -1.67 9.48 28.85
N LYS A 239 -2.79 10.22 28.90
CA LYS A 239 -4.05 9.74 29.45
C LYS A 239 -4.79 8.81 28.50
N ASP A 240 -4.40 8.75 27.23
CA ASP A 240 -4.95 7.80 26.27
C ASP A 240 -4.27 6.44 26.42
N ALA A 241 -4.78 5.61 27.32
CA ALA A 241 -4.19 4.32 27.63
C ALA A 241 -4.06 3.40 26.41
N CYS A 242 -5.07 3.40 25.51
CA CYS A 242 -5.02 2.59 24.29
C CYS A 242 -3.97 3.09 23.30
N ALA A 243 -3.82 4.42 23.14
CA ALA A 243 -2.80 5.02 22.29
C ALA A 243 -1.39 4.69 22.80
N VAL A 244 -1.16 4.85 24.11
CA VAL A 244 0.13 4.53 24.74
C VAL A 244 0.44 3.04 24.58
N ALA A 245 -0.53 2.16 24.86
CA ALA A 245 -0.33 0.71 24.79
C ALA A 245 0.00 0.25 23.36
N VAL A 246 -0.78 0.66 22.35
CA VAL A 246 -0.53 0.24 20.96
C VAL A 246 0.83 0.70 20.44
N LEU A 247 1.25 1.92 20.81
CA LEU A 247 2.58 2.43 20.47
C LEU A 247 3.69 1.66 21.16
N CYS A 248 3.58 1.41 22.46
CA CYS A 248 4.56 0.61 23.19
C CYS A 248 4.70 -0.79 22.59
N GLY A 249 3.59 -1.48 22.29
CA GLY A 249 3.61 -2.81 21.69
C GLY A 249 4.23 -2.84 20.29
N LEU A 250 3.85 -1.90 19.43
CA LEU A 250 4.38 -1.82 18.06
C LEU A 250 5.89 -1.56 18.04
N PHE A 251 6.34 -0.55 18.79
CA PHE A 251 7.76 -0.17 18.80
C PHE A 251 8.63 -1.13 19.61
N TYR A 252 8.08 -1.81 20.61
CA TYR A 252 8.75 -2.95 21.24
C TYR A 252 9.00 -4.07 20.23
N TYR A 253 7.98 -4.48 19.45
CA TYR A 253 8.12 -5.49 18.41
C TYR A 253 9.13 -5.10 17.33
N ILE A 254 9.09 -3.85 16.86
CA ILE A 254 10.07 -3.32 15.89
C ILE A 254 11.49 -3.39 16.46
N SER A 255 11.68 -3.02 17.72
CA SER A 255 12.98 -3.05 18.38
C SER A 255 13.49 -4.46 18.60
N ASP A 256 12.64 -5.40 19.01
CA ASP A 256 13.00 -6.81 19.22
C ASP A 256 13.38 -7.49 17.90
N THR A 257 12.61 -7.23 16.82
CA THR A 257 12.87 -7.83 15.51
C THR A 257 14.10 -7.25 14.82
N GLN A 258 14.32 -5.93 14.90
CA GLN A 258 15.44 -5.27 14.23
C GLN A 258 16.72 -5.22 15.08
N ARG A 259 16.63 -5.47 16.38
CA ARG A 259 17.74 -5.45 17.35
C ARG A 259 18.65 -4.21 17.30
N ALA A 260 18.16 -3.15 16.71
CA ALA A 260 18.85 -1.88 16.60
C ALA A 260 17.93 -0.77 17.13
N ALA A 261 18.22 -0.29 18.33
CA ALA A 261 17.53 0.86 18.91
C ALA A 261 18.16 2.14 18.39
N VAL A 262 17.59 2.74 17.35
CA VAL A 262 18.08 4.04 16.84
C VAL A 262 16.88 4.90 16.51
N GLY A 263 16.85 6.15 16.95
CA GLY A 263 15.81 7.12 16.61
C GLY A 263 15.68 7.29 15.11
N ARG A 264 14.53 6.91 14.55
CA ARG A 264 14.30 6.85 13.09
C ARG A 264 13.02 7.48 12.68
N PHE A 265 12.06 7.47 13.58
CA PHE A 265 10.78 8.10 13.40
C PHE A 265 10.91 9.54 13.91
N THR A 266 10.45 10.49 13.11
CA THR A 266 10.51 11.90 13.49
C THR A 266 9.19 12.39 14.04
N GLU A 267 8.08 11.80 13.63
CA GLU A 267 6.74 12.23 13.98
C GLU A 267 5.75 11.07 13.96
N ILE A 268 4.80 11.08 14.90
CA ILE A 268 3.59 10.26 14.83
C ILE A 268 2.46 11.16 14.34
N GLN A 269 1.90 10.82 13.18
CA GLN A 269 0.71 11.52 12.72
C GLN A 269 -0.51 10.95 13.43
N THR A 270 -1.11 11.76 14.31
CA THR A 270 -2.35 11.40 14.98
C THR A 270 -3.54 11.88 14.15
N TYR A 271 -4.46 10.98 13.87
CA TYR A 271 -5.68 11.29 13.14
C TYR A 271 -6.88 11.25 14.04
N SER A 272 -7.62 12.35 14.08
CA SER A 272 -9.00 12.38 14.54
C SER A 272 -9.94 12.25 13.35
N ASP A 273 -11.09 11.63 13.54
CA ASP A 273 -12.11 11.26 12.53
C ASP A 273 -12.57 12.41 11.58
N LYS A 274 -12.04 13.64 11.70
CA LYS A 274 -12.53 14.83 10.97
C LYS A 274 -11.49 15.53 10.10
N ARG A 275 -10.39 14.89 9.74
CA ARG A 275 -9.34 15.53 8.93
C ARG A 275 -9.48 15.26 7.45
N PHE A 276 -9.98 14.07 7.09
CA PHE A 276 -10.10 13.59 5.73
C PHE A 276 -11.52 13.13 5.41
N MET A 277 -11.86 13.13 4.12
CA MET A 277 -13.07 12.49 3.61
C MET A 277 -13.02 11.00 3.87
N GLU A 278 -14.07 10.46 4.43
CA GLU A 278 -14.18 9.02 4.63
C GLU A 278 -14.46 8.30 3.31
N LEU A 279 -13.66 7.30 3.02
CA LEU A 279 -13.81 6.39 1.90
C LEU A 279 -13.69 4.96 2.42
N ASP A 280 -14.81 4.27 2.51
CA ASP A 280 -14.83 2.86 2.87
C ASP A 280 -14.22 1.97 1.76
N LEU A 281 -13.99 0.70 2.06
CA LEU A 281 -13.44 -0.27 1.10
C LEU A 281 -14.31 -0.36 -0.15
N THR A 282 -15.63 -0.30 0.02
CA THR A 282 -16.60 -0.41 -1.07
C THR A 282 -16.50 0.78 -2.03
N ALA A 283 -16.42 2.01 -1.50
CA ALA A 283 -16.23 3.22 -2.30
C ALA A 283 -14.90 3.21 -3.06
N ARG A 284 -13.80 2.86 -2.39
CA ARG A 284 -12.47 2.78 -3.03
C ARG A 284 -12.44 1.77 -4.18
N ARG A 285 -13.05 0.60 -3.98
CA ARG A 285 -13.15 -0.45 -4.99
C ARG A 285 -14.09 -0.07 -6.14
N ASN A 286 -15.29 0.43 -5.84
CA ASN A 286 -16.29 0.78 -6.83
C ASN A 286 -15.89 1.98 -7.69
N LEU A 287 -15.13 2.92 -7.16
CA LEU A 287 -14.56 4.06 -7.88
C LEU A 287 -13.23 3.73 -8.57
N GLU A 288 -12.69 2.53 -8.36
CA GLU A 288 -11.42 2.07 -8.95
C GLU A 288 -10.29 3.10 -8.72
N LEU A 289 -10.09 3.51 -7.46
CA LEU A 289 -9.19 4.59 -7.13
C LEU A 289 -7.72 4.25 -7.40
N CYS A 290 -7.23 3.11 -6.92
CA CYS A 290 -5.82 2.71 -7.05
C CYS A 290 -5.62 1.52 -7.98
N GLU A 291 -6.64 0.67 -8.13
CA GLU A 291 -6.61 -0.53 -8.97
C GLU A 291 -8.00 -0.83 -9.56
N THR A 292 -8.04 -1.57 -10.67
CA THR A 292 -9.31 -1.99 -11.30
C THR A 292 -9.97 -3.11 -10.51
N MET A 293 -11.31 -3.12 -10.48
CA MET A 293 -12.09 -4.16 -9.77
C MET A 293 -11.82 -5.57 -10.29
N ARG A 294 -11.67 -5.73 -11.61
CA ARG A 294 -11.61 -7.03 -12.25
C ARG A 294 -10.23 -7.68 -12.21
N ASN A 295 -9.20 -6.92 -12.59
CA ASN A 295 -7.85 -7.46 -12.77
C ASN A 295 -6.87 -7.04 -11.67
N LYS A 296 -7.29 -6.15 -10.77
CA LYS A 296 -6.42 -5.53 -9.75
C LYS A 296 -5.16 -4.88 -10.35
N GLU A 297 -5.32 -4.28 -11.54
CA GLU A 297 -4.25 -3.58 -12.24
C GLU A 297 -4.33 -2.07 -11.99
N LYS A 298 -3.19 -1.41 -11.96
CA LYS A 298 -3.11 0.06 -11.88
C LYS A 298 -3.71 0.72 -13.13
N ARG A 299 -3.45 0.17 -14.33
CA ARG A 299 -3.97 0.71 -15.59
C ARG A 299 -5.49 0.63 -15.62
N GLY A 300 -6.15 1.75 -15.80
CA GLY A 300 -7.60 1.88 -15.76
C GLY A 300 -8.15 2.35 -14.40
N SER A 301 -7.29 2.70 -13.44
CA SER A 301 -7.66 3.34 -12.17
C SER A 301 -7.47 4.85 -12.21
N LEU A 302 -7.99 5.58 -11.19
CA LEU A 302 -7.73 7.01 -11.03
C LEU A 302 -6.23 7.29 -10.80
N LEU A 303 -5.57 6.46 -9.98
CA LEU A 303 -4.14 6.57 -9.75
C LEU A 303 -3.33 6.48 -11.06
N TRP A 304 -3.72 5.61 -11.99
CA TRP A 304 -3.06 5.53 -13.30
C TRP A 304 -3.17 6.83 -14.11
N VAL A 305 -4.30 7.51 -14.04
CA VAL A 305 -4.52 8.80 -14.72
C VAL A 305 -3.64 9.89 -14.12
N LEU A 306 -3.57 9.95 -12.79
CA LEU A 306 -2.94 11.05 -12.06
C LEU A 306 -1.43 10.87 -11.84
N ASP A 307 -0.90 9.65 -12.00
CA ASP A 307 0.52 9.37 -11.71
C ASP A 307 1.44 9.72 -12.88
N ARG A 308 2.00 10.91 -12.78
CA ARG A 308 3.13 11.41 -13.60
C ARG A 308 4.33 11.75 -12.73
N THR A 309 4.31 11.30 -11.49
CA THR A 309 5.40 11.53 -10.55
C THR A 309 6.72 10.93 -11.04
N LYS A 310 7.81 11.56 -10.66
CA LYS A 310 9.17 11.16 -11.05
C LYS A 310 9.87 10.36 -9.96
N THR A 311 9.51 10.62 -8.70
CA THR A 311 10.15 10.02 -7.53
C THR A 311 9.31 8.91 -6.91
N SER A 312 9.94 7.92 -6.28
CA SER A 312 9.24 6.87 -5.52
C SER A 312 8.47 7.45 -4.33
N MET A 313 9.02 8.46 -3.67
CA MET A 313 8.38 9.19 -2.58
C MET A 313 7.09 9.88 -3.05
N GLY A 314 7.14 10.58 -4.21
CA GLY A 314 5.97 11.20 -4.83
C GLY A 314 4.87 10.19 -5.20
N LYS A 315 5.23 9.00 -5.72
CA LYS A 315 4.26 7.93 -6.03
C LYS A 315 3.52 7.46 -4.79
N ARG A 316 4.23 7.25 -3.68
CA ARG A 316 3.62 6.85 -2.40
C ARG A 316 2.68 7.94 -1.86
N LEU A 317 3.13 9.18 -1.88
CA LEU A 317 2.34 10.31 -1.41
C LEU A 317 1.10 10.57 -2.28
N LEU A 318 1.19 10.44 -3.60
CA LEU A 318 0.05 10.55 -4.51
C LEU A 318 -1.03 9.52 -4.19
N LYS A 319 -0.64 8.27 -3.94
CA LYS A 319 -1.56 7.22 -3.51
C LYS A 319 -2.25 7.60 -2.19
N SER A 320 -1.49 8.07 -1.21
CA SER A 320 -2.04 8.56 0.06
C SER A 320 -3.04 9.71 -0.15
N TYR A 321 -2.75 10.68 -1.03
CA TYR A 321 -3.67 11.78 -1.32
C TYR A 321 -5.00 11.30 -1.92
N ILE A 322 -4.97 10.30 -2.79
CA ILE A 322 -6.18 9.70 -3.39
C ILE A 322 -7.01 8.94 -2.34
N GLU A 323 -6.35 8.24 -1.43
CA GLU A 323 -7.00 7.46 -0.38
C GLU A 323 -7.47 8.32 0.81
N GLN A 324 -6.93 9.54 0.95
CA GLN A 324 -7.20 10.48 2.05
C GLN A 324 -7.50 11.89 1.52
N PRO A 325 -8.64 12.11 0.82
CA PRO A 325 -9.01 13.44 0.34
C PRO A 325 -9.26 14.40 1.51
N LEU A 326 -8.89 15.66 1.35
CA LEU A 326 -9.02 16.68 2.39
C LEU A 326 -10.46 17.14 2.58
N ILE A 327 -10.81 17.53 3.82
CA ILE A 327 -12.09 18.19 4.14
C ILE A 327 -11.90 19.69 4.42
N LYS A 328 -10.70 20.13 4.79
CA LYS A 328 -10.43 21.53 5.11
C LYS A 328 -10.29 22.36 3.82
N PRO A 329 -11.23 23.33 3.57
CA PRO A 329 -11.21 24.11 2.33
C PRO A 329 -9.89 24.85 2.10
N ALA A 330 -9.30 25.45 3.14
CA ALA A 330 -8.05 26.19 3.02
C ALA A 330 -6.90 25.32 2.47
N ALA A 331 -6.74 24.11 2.99
CA ALA A 331 -5.68 23.20 2.55
C ALA A 331 -5.91 22.68 1.11
N ILE A 332 -7.17 22.56 0.69
CA ILE A 332 -7.52 22.19 -0.69
C ILE A 332 -7.17 23.35 -1.63
N ILE A 333 -7.56 24.58 -1.26
CA ILE A 333 -7.30 25.80 -2.03
C ILE A 333 -5.79 26.04 -2.16
N ASP A 334 -5.01 25.87 -1.08
CA ASP A 334 -3.54 25.97 -1.12
C ASP A 334 -2.92 25.03 -2.16
N ARG A 335 -3.42 23.78 -2.28
CA ARG A 335 -2.95 22.83 -3.30
C ARG A 335 -3.39 23.26 -4.70
N LEU A 336 -4.64 23.68 -4.88
CA LEU A 336 -5.17 24.14 -6.16
C LEU A 336 -4.43 25.38 -6.67
N ASP A 337 -4.11 26.33 -5.79
CA ASP A 337 -3.35 27.54 -6.12
C ASP A 337 -1.91 27.18 -6.53
N ALA A 338 -1.29 26.21 -5.85
CA ALA A 338 0.03 25.72 -6.21
C ALA A 338 0.02 25.03 -7.59
N VAL A 339 -1.00 24.22 -7.89
CA VAL A 339 -1.18 23.60 -9.20
C VAL A 339 -1.41 24.66 -10.29
N GLU A 340 -2.21 25.70 -10.01
CA GLU A 340 -2.44 26.82 -10.93
C GLU A 340 -1.14 27.56 -11.25
N GLU A 341 -0.33 27.87 -10.24
CA GLU A 341 0.96 28.53 -10.45
C GLU A 341 1.87 27.69 -11.34
N LEU A 342 1.95 26.37 -11.09
CA LEU A 342 2.77 25.45 -11.89
C LEU A 342 2.25 25.29 -13.33
N THR A 343 0.93 25.26 -13.54
CA THR A 343 0.34 25.19 -14.89
C THR A 343 0.53 26.49 -15.69
N SER A 344 0.66 27.62 -15.02
CA SER A 344 0.86 28.93 -15.69
C SER A 344 2.27 29.10 -16.28
N ASP A 345 3.26 28.30 -15.85
CA ASP A 345 4.67 28.34 -16.31
C ASP A 345 5.12 26.94 -16.78
N MET A 346 4.82 26.63 -18.03
CA MET A 346 5.17 25.32 -18.65
C MET A 346 6.68 25.05 -18.68
N ILE A 347 7.49 26.10 -18.80
CA ILE A 347 8.96 25.94 -18.86
C ILE A 347 9.45 25.51 -17.49
N ARG A 348 9.04 26.18 -16.44
CA ARG A 348 9.36 25.82 -15.05
C ARG A 348 8.87 24.41 -14.70
N LEU A 349 7.65 24.08 -15.08
CA LEU A 349 7.09 22.74 -14.83
C LEU A 349 7.94 21.64 -15.49
N SER A 350 8.37 21.85 -16.74
CA SER A 350 9.25 20.91 -17.44
C SER A 350 10.60 20.80 -16.76
N GLN A 351 11.23 21.93 -16.39
CA GLN A 351 12.52 21.96 -15.71
C GLN A 351 12.45 21.28 -14.33
N LEU A 352 11.36 21.48 -13.58
CA LEU A 352 11.13 20.77 -12.32
C LEU A 352 10.99 19.26 -12.56
N GLY A 353 10.27 18.85 -13.60
CA GLY A 353 10.17 17.45 -14.00
C GLY A 353 11.53 16.81 -14.29
N ASP A 354 12.41 17.51 -15.01
CA ASP A 354 13.78 17.06 -15.33
C ASP A 354 14.68 17.04 -14.09
N ALA A 355 14.53 18.02 -13.18
CA ALA A 355 15.29 18.05 -11.93
C ALA A 355 14.86 16.96 -10.96
N LEU A 356 13.56 16.62 -10.90
CA LEU A 356 13.02 15.54 -10.10
C LEU A 356 13.36 14.15 -10.66
N ASP A 357 13.57 14.04 -11.97
CA ASP A 357 13.99 12.80 -12.60
C ASP A 357 15.40 12.41 -12.14
N GLY A 358 15.54 11.19 -11.62
CA GLY A 358 16.77 10.68 -10.99
C GLY A 358 17.03 11.23 -9.56
N VAL A 359 16.03 11.79 -8.89
CA VAL A 359 16.03 11.93 -7.43
C VAL A 359 15.72 10.55 -6.85
N TYR A 360 16.68 9.99 -6.12
CA TYR A 360 16.54 8.71 -5.47
C TYR A 360 15.64 8.79 -4.22
N ASP A 361 15.21 7.64 -3.74
CA ASP A 361 14.34 7.53 -2.55
C ASP A 361 15.10 7.89 -1.26
N LEU A 362 15.05 9.17 -0.89
CA LEU A 362 15.73 9.69 0.30
C LEU A 362 15.24 9.03 1.59
N GLU A 363 13.94 8.71 1.69
CA GLU A 363 13.36 8.08 2.88
C GLU A 363 13.98 6.70 3.09
N ARG A 364 13.98 5.84 2.06
CA ARG A 364 14.52 4.49 2.14
C ARG A 364 16.05 4.45 2.22
N LEU A 365 16.73 5.38 1.53
CA LEU A 365 18.18 5.53 1.64
C LEU A 365 18.57 5.90 3.08
N MET A 366 17.88 6.86 3.67
CA MET A 366 18.17 7.32 5.02
C MET A 366 17.90 6.22 6.06
N THR A 367 16.84 5.45 5.86
CA THR A 367 16.55 4.28 6.70
C THR A 367 17.72 3.29 6.69
N ARG A 368 18.29 2.95 5.51
CA ARG A 368 19.45 2.05 5.44
C ARG A 368 20.70 2.64 6.12
N VAL A 369 20.89 3.94 6.03
CA VAL A 369 21.96 4.63 6.76
C VAL A 369 21.78 4.44 8.26
N MET A 370 20.59 4.68 8.79
CA MET A 370 20.26 4.55 10.21
C MET A 370 20.39 3.10 10.70
N TYR A 371 19.99 2.11 9.90
CA TYR A 371 20.13 0.68 10.22
C TYR A 371 21.55 0.14 10.04
N LYS A 372 22.49 0.96 9.59
CA LYS A 372 23.87 0.57 9.26
C LYS A 372 23.95 -0.52 8.17
N THR A 373 22.90 -0.64 7.37
CA THR A 373 22.81 -1.59 6.23
C THR A 373 23.13 -0.93 4.90
N ALA A 374 23.30 0.40 4.88
CA ALA A 374 23.64 1.14 3.68
C ALA A 374 24.99 0.68 3.11
N ASN A 375 25.05 0.48 1.80
CA ASN A 375 26.23 0.13 1.04
C ASN A 375 26.87 1.40 0.40
N PRO A 376 28.08 1.31 -0.17
CA PRO A 376 28.73 2.48 -0.77
C PRO A 376 27.95 3.14 -1.91
N ARG A 377 27.18 2.38 -2.69
CA ARG A 377 26.33 2.90 -3.77
C ARG A 377 25.13 3.65 -3.23
N ASP A 378 24.59 3.26 -2.07
CA ASP A 378 23.51 3.99 -1.41
C ASP A 378 23.93 5.39 -0.99
N LEU A 379 25.16 5.55 -0.43
CA LEU A 379 25.70 6.87 -0.10
C LEU A 379 25.93 7.72 -1.34
N LYS A 380 26.39 7.13 -2.46
CA LYS A 380 26.52 7.85 -3.74
C LYS A 380 25.16 8.28 -4.27
N ALA A 381 24.13 7.45 -4.22
CA ALA A 381 22.77 7.80 -4.64
C ALA A 381 22.22 8.98 -3.80
N LEU A 382 22.47 8.98 -2.50
CA LEU A 382 22.09 10.08 -1.61
C LEU A 382 22.83 11.37 -1.96
N ALA A 383 24.13 11.30 -2.20
CA ALA A 383 24.93 12.46 -2.63
C ALA A 383 24.50 12.99 -4.00
N GLN A 384 24.21 12.12 -4.96
CA GLN A 384 23.69 12.51 -6.28
C GLN A 384 22.35 13.23 -6.16
N THR A 385 21.48 12.76 -5.27
CA THR A 385 20.22 13.43 -4.96
C THR A 385 20.45 14.80 -4.32
N ALA A 386 21.36 14.88 -3.35
CA ALA A 386 21.72 16.15 -2.69
C ALA A 386 22.22 17.21 -3.69
N LEU A 387 22.97 16.81 -4.73
CA LEU A 387 23.43 17.74 -5.79
C LEU A 387 22.30 18.36 -6.61
N LYS A 388 21.11 17.75 -6.64
CA LYS A 388 19.95 18.30 -7.36
C LYS A 388 19.12 19.29 -6.52
N MET A 389 19.26 19.29 -5.21
CA MET A 389 18.45 20.13 -4.31
C MET A 389 18.63 21.64 -4.55
N PRO A 390 19.84 22.17 -4.78
CA PRO A 390 20.01 23.59 -5.12
C PRO A 390 19.25 24.00 -6.38
N ASP A 391 19.26 23.18 -7.43
CA ASP A 391 18.58 23.47 -8.69
C ASP A 391 17.07 23.50 -8.51
N ILE A 392 16.49 22.50 -7.79
CA ILE A 392 15.08 22.48 -7.46
C ILE A 392 14.70 23.74 -6.65
N LYS A 393 15.49 24.10 -5.65
CA LYS A 393 15.26 25.26 -4.82
C LYS A 393 15.32 26.56 -5.61
N HIS A 394 16.27 26.67 -6.55
CA HIS A 394 16.38 27.82 -7.45
C HIS A 394 15.15 27.98 -8.35
N LEU A 395 14.62 26.88 -8.91
CA LEU A 395 13.42 26.89 -9.73
C LEU A 395 12.16 27.33 -8.96
N LEU A 396 12.14 27.12 -7.62
CA LEU A 396 11.02 27.49 -6.74
C LEU A 396 11.15 28.89 -6.14
N ALA A 397 12.31 29.55 -6.24
CA ALA A 397 12.62 30.81 -5.54
C ALA A 397 11.63 31.95 -5.85
N ASP A 398 11.16 32.04 -7.11
CA ASP A 398 10.26 33.09 -7.60
C ASP A 398 8.77 32.72 -7.48
N CYS A 399 8.46 31.55 -6.94
CA CYS A 399 7.07 31.13 -6.75
C CYS A 399 6.36 31.99 -5.68
N ARG A 400 5.04 32.16 -5.85
CA ARG A 400 4.27 33.14 -5.04
C ARG A 400 3.35 32.47 -4.04
N THR A 401 2.83 31.28 -4.35
CA THR A 401 1.88 30.56 -3.50
C THR A 401 2.50 30.17 -2.17
N SER A 402 1.70 30.21 -1.11
CA SER A 402 2.15 29.91 0.27
C SER A 402 2.68 28.48 0.40
N LEU A 403 2.02 27.53 -0.26
CA LEU A 403 2.39 26.13 -0.20
C LEU A 403 3.75 25.90 -0.85
N ILE A 404 3.98 26.40 -2.08
CA ILE A 404 5.28 26.20 -2.78
C ILE A 404 6.40 26.90 -2.02
N LYS A 405 6.19 28.10 -1.47
CA LYS A 405 7.18 28.77 -0.60
C LYS A 405 7.50 27.98 0.64
N GLY A 406 6.49 27.39 1.27
CA GLY A 406 6.69 26.51 2.43
C GLY A 406 7.50 25.26 2.07
N LEU A 407 7.23 24.62 0.92
CA LEU A 407 8.01 23.50 0.42
C LEU A 407 9.45 23.91 0.08
N CYS A 408 9.66 25.04 -0.60
CA CYS A 408 10.99 25.56 -0.89
C CYS A 408 11.81 25.80 0.38
N GLY A 409 11.18 26.29 1.47
CA GLY A 409 11.82 26.50 2.77
C GLY A 409 12.27 25.18 3.44
N LYS A 410 11.55 24.09 3.20
CA LYS A 410 11.83 22.76 3.75
C LYS A 410 12.80 21.92 2.92
N ILE A 411 13.10 22.31 1.70
CA ILE A 411 14.14 21.69 0.88
C ILE A 411 15.49 22.21 1.35
N HIS A 412 16.26 21.38 2.04
CA HIS A 412 17.64 21.68 2.41
C HIS A 412 18.60 21.36 1.25
N GLU A 413 19.67 22.13 1.11
CA GLU A 413 20.62 21.92 -0.01
C GLU A 413 21.47 20.65 0.15
N LEU A 414 21.60 20.14 1.38
CA LEU A 414 22.38 18.94 1.71
C LEU A 414 23.81 18.95 1.16
N SER A 415 24.38 20.15 0.99
CA SER A 415 25.70 20.37 0.38
C SER A 415 26.84 19.72 1.16
N GLU A 416 26.73 19.64 2.49
CA GLU A 416 27.72 18.97 3.34
C GLU A 416 27.76 17.46 3.04
N ILE A 417 26.61 16.82 2.81
CA ILE A 417 26.51 15.40 2.46
C ILE A 417 27.15 15.15 1.08
N SER A 418 26.76 15.96 0.08
CA SER A 418 27.28 15.79 -1.28
C SER A 418 28.81 16.02 -1.35
N ALA A 419 29.31 17.02 -0.62
CA ALA A 419 30.75 17.30 -0.54
C ALA A 419 31.52 16.19 0.16
N LEU A 420 31.05 15.73 1.32
CA LEU A 420 31.70 14.65 2.09
C LEU A 420 31.77 13.35 1.30
N VAL A 421 30.62 12.88 0.78
CA VAL A 421 30.55 11.65 0.00
C VAL A 421 31.31 11.78 -1.31
N GLY A 422 31.23 12.95 -1.97
CA GLY A 422 31.98 13.25 -3.20
C GLY A 422 33.50 13.18 -3.02
N ASN A 423 34.00 13.58 -1.86
CA ASN A 423 35.43 13.54 -1.53
C ASN A 423 35.87 12.18 -0.99
N ALA A 424 35.03 11.50 -0.21
CA ALA A 424 35.39 10.27 0.48
C ALA A 424 35.18 9.01 -0.36
N ILE A 425 34.06 8.90 -1.08
CA ILE A 425 33.64 7.66 -1.76
C ILE A 425 33.98 7.70 -3.24
N ASN A 426 34.54 6.62 -3.78
CA ASN A 426 34.85 6.47 -5.20
C ASN A 426 33.62 6.73 -6.09
N ASP A 427 33.85 7.12 -7.35
CA ASP A 427 32.76 7.47 -8.26
C ASP A 427 31.94 6.25 -8.70
N ASP A 428 32.60 5.10 -8.87
CA ASP A 428 31.94 3.80 -9.07
C ASP A 428 32.41 2.81 -7.98
N PRO A 429 31.83 2.90 -6.75
CA PRO A 429 32.28 2.05 -5.66
C PRO A 429 31.75 0.62 -5.81
N PRO A 430 32.48 -0.38 -5.31
CA PRO A 430 32.02 -1.74 -5.26
C PRO A 430 30.76 -1.85 -4.37
N PRO A 431 29.90 -2.85 -4.60
CA PRO A 431 28.67 -3.01 -3.81
C PRO A 431 28.94 -3.43 -2.36
N LEU A 432 30.07 -4.07 -2.09
CA LEU A 432 30.41 -4.60 -0.77
C LEU A 432 31.73 -3.99 -0.26
N LEU A 433 31.76 -3.59 0.99
CA LEU A 433 32.97 -3.05 1.65
C LEU A 433 34.17 -4.00 1.60
N LYS A 434 33.93 -5.31 1.73
CA LYS A 434 34.97 -6.36 1.70
C LYS A 434 35.72 -6.46 0.35
N ASP A 435 35.15 -5.91 -0.71
CA ASP A 435 35.78 -5.97 -2.03
C ASP A 435 36.94 -4.93 -2.16
N GLY A 436 36.97 -3.96 -1.21
CA GLY A 436 37.99 -2.89 -1.18
C GLY A 436 37.79 -1.85 -2.30
N GLY A 437 38.54 -0.75 -2.21
CA GLY A 437 38.45 0.32 -3.22
C GLY A 437 37.22 1.23 -3.09
N VAL A 438 36.65 1.30 -1.88
CA VAL A 438 35.47 2.13 -1.59
C VAL A 438 35.84 3.60 -1.43
N ILE A 439 36.95 3.89 -0.77
CA ILE A 439 37.37 5.24 -0.43
C ILE A 439 38.26 5.81 -1.56
N LYS A 440 38.11 7.09 -1.91
CA LYS A 440 38.91 7.79 -2.91
C LYS A 440 40.36 7.90 -2.46
N ASP A 441 41.28 7.86 -3.44
CA ASP A 441 42.68 8.21 -3.23
C ASP A 441 42.79 9.71 -2.86
N GLY A 442 43.65 10.03 -1.90
CA GLY A 442 43.86 11.39 -1.39
C GLY A 442 42.89 11.80 -0.26
N PHE A 443 41.93 10.96 0.12
CA PHE A 443 41.03 11.26 1.25
C PHE A 443 41.68 11.02 2.61
N ASN A 444 42.41 9.91 2.76
CA ASN A 444 43.09 9.58 4.01
C ASN A 444 44.56 9.23 3.76
N PRO A 445 45.51 9.98 4.34
CA PRO A 445 46.94 9.78 4.08
C PRO A 445 47.48 8.39 4.47
N GLU A 446 46.94 7.79 5.54
CA GLU A 446 47.37 6.45 5.98
C GLU A 446 46.86 5.37 5.02
N LEU A 447 45.64 5.52 4.52
CA LEU A 447 45.08 4.62 3.51
C LEU A 447 45.92 4.68 2.22
N ASP A 448 46.29 5.88 1.78
CA ASP A 448 47.15 6.08 0.60
C ASP A 448 48.54 5.46 0.80
N ARG A 449 49.11 5.58 2.00
CA ARG A 449 50.38 4.94 2.38
C ARG A 449 50.28 3.41 2.24
N LEU A 450 49.25 2.82 2.80
CA LEU A 450 49.02 1.36 2.77
C LEU A 450 48.82 0.86 1.32
N ARG A 451 48.03 1.59 0.52
CA ARG A 451 47.82 1.27 -0.90
C ARG A 451 49.14 1.37 -1.72
N ASN A 452 49.98 2.33 -1.40
CA ASN A 452 51.31 2.44 -2.03
C ASN A 452 52.22 1.24 -1.67
N ILE A 453 52.14 0.73 -0.44
CA ILE A 453 52.87 -0.49 -0.05
C ILE A 453 52.38 -1.69 -0.89
N ILE A 454 51.09 -1.85 -1.06
CA ILE A 454 50.50 -2.93 -1.88
C ILE A 454 50.90 -2.78 -3.36
N LYS A 455 50.82 -1.57 -3.91
CA LYS A 455 51.17 -1.29 -5.30
C LYS A 455 52.67 -1.52 -5.58
N ASN A 456 53.52 -1.06 -4.66
CA ASN A 456 54.97 -1.25 -4.77
C ASN A 456 55.37 -2.70 -4.41
N GLY A 457 54.57 -3.41 -3.64
CA GLY A 457 54.80 -4.80 -3.26
C GLY A 457 54.99 -5.72 -4.48
N LYS A 458 54.30 -5.47 -5.60
CA LYS A 458 54.50 -6.21 -6.85
C LYS A 458 55.90 -5.98 -7.42
N SER A 459 56.38 -4.73 -7.40
CA SER A 459 57.75 -4.37 -7.81
C SER A 459 58.77 -5.01 -6.88
N ILE A 460 58.53 -5.04 -5.58
CA ILE A 460 59.42 -5.66 -4.60
C ILE A 460 59.53 -7.19 -4.86
N ILE A 461 58.42 -7.85 -5.18
CA ILE A 461 58.40 -9.26 -5.52
C ILE A 461 59.16 -9.54 -6.85
N ASP A 462 58.94 -8.70 -7.88
CA ASP A 462 59.68 -8.78 -9.14
C ASP A 462 61.18 -8.56 -8.94
N ASP A 463 61.60 -7.60 -8.07
CA ASP A 463 63.00 -7.35 -7.72
C ASP A 463 63.61 -8.52 -6.96
N ILE A 464 62.88 -9.14 -6.03
CA ILE A 464 63.31 -10.35 -5.34
C ILE A 464 63.45 -11.50 -6.35
N GLU A 465 62.53 -11.68 -7.28
CA GLU A 465 62.62 -12.68 -8.33
C GLU A 465 63.86 -12.51 -9.20
N ASN A 466 64.14 -11.27 -9.63
CA ASN A 466 65.33 -10.99 -10.45
C ASN A 466 66.66 -11.18 -9.67
N LYS A 467 66.69 -10.69 -8.44
CA LYS A 467 67.86 -10.87 -7.54
C LYS A 467 68.15 -12.34 -7.27
N GLU A 468 67.11 -13.16 -7.05
CA GLU A 468 67.26 -14.59 -6.79
C GLU A 468 67.66 -15.33 -8.10
N LYS A 469 67.19 -14.90 -9.28
CA LYS A 469 67.65 -15.46 -10.59
C LYS A 469 69.14 -15.21 -10.80
N GLU A 470 69.56 -13.97 -10.53
CA GLU A 470 70.98 -13.63 -10.67
C GLU A 470 71.90 -14.35 -9.67
N ARG A 471 71.45 -14.40 -8.41
CA ARG A 471 72.17 -15.05 -7.32
C ARG A 471 72.30 -16.58 -7.48
N THR A 472 71.28 -17.24 -7.92
CA THR A 472 71.20 -18.69 -8.04
C THR A 472 71.58 -19.23 -9.41
N GLY A 473 71.57 -18.37 -10.44
CA GLY A 473 71.75 -18.79 -11.87
C GLY A 473 70.55 -19.57 -12.44
N ILE A 474 69.47 -19.71 -11.73
CA ILE A 474 68.26 -20.43 -12.16
C ILE A 474 67.40 -19.57 -13.06
N LYS A 475 67.56 -19.67 -14.37
CA LYS A 475 66.86 -18.84 -15.36
C LYS A 475 65.34 -18.96 -15.35
N ASN A 476 64.82 -20.13 -14.96
CA ASN A 476 63.40 -20.45 -14.95
C ASN A 476 62.72 -20.28 -13.56
N LEU A 477 63.42 -19.66 -12.59
CA LEU A 477 62.87 -19.30 -11.29
C LEU A 477 61.72 -18.32 -11.48
N LYS A 478 60.59 -18.57 -10.85
CA LYS A 478 59.41 -17.70 -10.83
C LYS A 478 58.87 -17.58 -9.43
N ILE A 479 58.46 -16.39 -9.03
CA ILE A 479 57.66 -16.21 -7.80
C ILE A 479 56.20 -16.27 -8.15
N GLY A 480 55.46 -17.16 -7.51
CA GLY A 480 54.00 -17.32 -7.64
C GLY A 480 53.34 -17.08 -6.31
N TYR A 481 52.03 -16.87 -6.37
CA TYR A 481 51.16 -16.74 -5.17
C TYR A 481 50.10 -17.84 -5.13
N ASN A 482 49.87 -18.38 -3.94
CA ASN A 482 48.81 -19.35 -3.69
C ASN A 482 48.09 -18.97 -2.40
N ARG A 483 46.76 -18.97 -2.40
CA ARG A 483 45.92 -18.61 -1.24
C ARG A 483 46.21 -19.40 0.05
N VAL A 484 46.68 -20.65 -0.08
CA VAL A 484 46.95 -21.53 1.05
C VAL A 484 48.37 -21.35 1.61
N PHE A 485 49.34 -21.11 0.70
CA PHE A 485 50.75 -21.10 1.07
C PHE A 485 51.45 -19.75 0.92
N GLY A 486 50.75 -18.73 0.45
CA GLY A 486 51.29 -17.41 0.20
C GLY A 486 52.18 -17.31 -1.03
N TYR A 487 53.18 -16.41 -1.02
CA TYR A 487 54.15 -16.31 -2.07
C TYR A 487 55.18 -17.44 -1.97
N TYR A 488 55.60 -17.97 -3.11
CA TYR A 488 56.54 -19.06 -3.22
C TYR A 488 57.48 -18.90 -4.44
N ILE A 489 58.68 -19.38 -4.33
CA ILE A 489 59.62 -19.48 -5.42
C ILE A 489 59.46 -20.88 -6.05
N GLU A 490 59.11 -20.93 -7.32
CA GLU A 490 58.95 -22.21 -8.05
C GLU A 490 60.22 -22.48 -8.86
N VAL A 491 60.81 -23.64 -8.61
CA VAL A 491 61.99 -24.14 -9.30
C VAL A 491 61.66 -25.46 -9.95
N THR A 492 61.98 -25.58 -11.25
CA THR A 492 61.75 -26.83 -12.01
C THR A 492 62.81 -27.86 -11.67
N LYS A 493 62.49 -29.16 -11.81
CA LYS A 493 63.35 -30.29 -11.43
C LYS A 493 64.76 -30.25 -12.00
N SER A 494 64.94 -29.67 -13.19
CA SER A 494 66.22 -29.56 -13.88
C SER A 494 67.24 -28.65 -13.18
N TYR A 495 66.80 -27.88 -12.16
CA TYR A 495 67.68 -26.92 -11.47
C TYR A 495 67.77 -27.17 -9.97
N TYR A 496 67.37 -28.38 -9.47
CA TYR A 496 67.38 -28.65 -8.04
C TYR A 496 68.78 -28.58 -7.41
N ASP A 497 69.83 -28.97 -8.17
CA ASP A 497 71.21 -28.93 -7.69
C ASP A 497 71.78 -27.52 -7.49
N LEU A 498 71.02 -26.50 -8.02
CA LEU A 498 71.37 -25.08 -7.85
C LEU A 498 70.57 -24.40 -6.74
N VAL A 499 69.71 -25.10 -6.09
CA VAL A 499 68.83 -24.53 -5.01
C VAL A 499 69.69 -24.30 -3.76
N PRO A 500 69.78 -23.08 -3.23
CA PRO A 500 70.55 -22.79 -2.01
C PRO A 500 69.95 -23.52 -0.76
N ALA A 501 70.85 -23.84 0.18
CA ALA A 501 70.48 -24.57 1.41
C ALA A 501 69.53 -23.78 2.34
N GLU A 502 69.53 -22.44 2.23
CA GLU A 502 68.61 -21.57 2.97
C GLU A 502 67.17 -21.56 2.43
N TYR A 503 66.88 -22.16 1.26
CA TYR A 503 65.50 -22.23 0.76
C TYR A 503 64.68 -23.25 1.54
N ILE A 504 63.62 -22.76 2.16
CA ILE A 504 62.72 -23.63 2.94
C ILE A 504 61.69 -24.21 1.97
N ARG A 505 61.72 -25.53 1.85
CA ARG A 505 60.77 -26.27 0.97
C ARG A 505 59.36 -26.26 1.55
N LYS A 506 58.37 -25.83 0.77
CA LYS A 506 56.95 -25.75 1.15
C LYS A 506 56.09 -26.86 0.50
N GLN A 507 56.31 -27.12 -0.77
CA GLN A 507 55.48 -28.07 -1.53
C GLN A 507 56.26 -28.69 -2.72
N THR A 508 56.03 -29.99 -2.98
CA THR A 508 56.48 -30.68 -4.18
C THR A 508 55.28 -30.84 -5.15
N ILE A 509 55.48 -30.44 -6.39
CA ILE A 509 54.51 -30.66 -7.48
C ILE A 509 55.18 -31.59 -8.56
N ALA A 510 54.36 -32.06 -9.53
CA ALA A 510 54.83 -33.06 -10.48
C ALA A 510 56.13 -32.71 -11.21
N ASN A 511 56.35 -31.44 -11.57
CA ASN A 511 57.51 -30.97 -12.39
C ASN A 511 58.34 -29.90 -11.72
N ALA A 512 58.02 -29.45 -10.48
CA ALA A 512 58.72 -28.38 -9.79
C ALA A 512 58.61 -28.54 -8.28
N GLU A 513 59.42 -27.80 -7.55
CA GLU A 513 59.29 -27.64 -6.10
C GLU A 513 59.10 -26.16 -5.76
N ARG A 514 58.38 -25.93 -4.69
CA ARG A 514 58.07 -24.59 -4.15
C ARG A 514 58.81 -24.34 -2.89
N PHE A 515 59.48 -23.22 -2.84
CA PHE A 515 60.35 -22.77 -1.74
C PHE A 515 59.93 -21.39 -1.24
N ILE A 516 60.38 -21.06 -0.03
CA ILE A 516 60.25 -19.72 0.57
C ILE A 516 61.63 -19.29 1.12
N THR A 517 61.89 -18.00 1.04
CA THR A 517 63.04 -17.37 1.67
C THR A 517 62.63 -16.42 2.78
N ASP A 518 63.45 -16.10 3.74
CA ASP A 518 63.18 -15.10 4.77
C ASP A 518 62.86 -13.72 4.21
N GLU A 519 63.52 -13.32 3.11
CA GLU A 519 63.24 -12.06 2.43
C GLU A 519 61.83 -12.03 1.80
N LEU A 520 61.47 -13.12 1.09
CA LEU A 520 60.13 -13.26 0.49
C LEU A 520 59.02 -13.33 1.55
N LYS A 521 59.33 -13.99 2.67
CA LYS A 521 58.38 -14.09 3.82
C LYS A 521 58.13 -12.72 4.48
N LYS A 522 59.18 -11.91 4.68
CA LYS A 522 59.00 -10.54 5.20
C LYS A 522 58.23 -9.63 4.26
N ALA A 523 58.51 -9.70 2.94
CA ALA A 523 57.76 -8.96 1.96
C ALA A 523 56.27 -9.37 1.92
N GLU A 524 55.98 -10.69 2.07
CA GLU A 524 54.62 -11.24 2.17
C GLU A 524 53.89 -10.71 3.41
N GLU A 525 54.54 -10.76 4.58
CA GLU A 525 53.98 -10.27 5.85
C GLU A 525 53.61 -8.78 5.77
N GLU A 526 54.46 -7.97 5.11
CA GLU A 526 54.24 -6.52 4.90
C GLU A 526 53.08 -6.25 3.94
N ILE A 527 53.03 -6.93 2.80
CA ILE A 527 52.01 -6.76 1.76
C ILE A 527 50.65 -7.29 2.25
N SER A 528 50.62 -8.47 2.87
CA SER A 528 49.39 -9.08 3.41
C SER A 528 48.84 -8.26 4.56
N GLY A 529 49.71 -7.82 5.49
CA GLY A 529 49.30 -6.96 6.61
C GLY A 529 48.73 -5.61 6.09
N ALA A 530 49.36 -5.00 5.09
CA ALA A 530 48.83 -3.78 4.47
C ALA A 530 47.46 -4.02 3.81
N SER A 531 47.26 -5.16 3.13
CA SER A 531 45.98 -5.48 2.49
C SER A 531 44.83 -5.67 3.49
N GLU A 532 45.10 -6.35 4.61
CA GLU A 532 44.10 -6.50 5.65
C GLU A 532 43.79 -5.14 6.34
N HIS A 533 44.80 -4.32 6.61
CA HIS A 533 44.63 -3.00 7.20
C HIS A 533 43.88 -2.03 6.28
N VAL A 534 44.07 -2.08 4.96
CA VAL A 534 43.30 -1.28 3.99
C VAL A 534 41.82 -1.55 4.13
N LEU A 535 41.37 -2.82 4.16
CA LEU A 535 39.96 -3.18 4.28
C LEU A 535 39.35 -2.71 5.61
N VAL A 536 40.10 -2.84 6.70
CA VAL A 536 39.63 -2.37 8.01
C VAL A 536 39.48 -0.85 8.03
N LEU A 537 40.53 -0.13 7.56
CA LEU A 537 40.50 1.34 7.55
C LEU A 537 39.45 1.90 6.59
N GLU A 538 39.24 1.27 5.43
CA GLU A 538 38.14 1.65 4.52
C GLU A 538 36.77 1.46 5.18
N ALA A 539 36.57 0.39 5.95
CA ALA A 539 35.32 0.15 6.67
C ALA A 539 35.11 1.16 7.81
N GLU A 540 36.17 1.55 8.54
CA GLU A 540 36.10 2.59 9.57
C GLU A 540 35.75 3.96 8.98
N ILE A 541 36.45 4.39 7.92
CA ILE A 541 36.16 5.66 7.23
C ILE A 541 34.73 5.65 6.67
N PHE A 542 34.31 4.55 6.06
CA PHE A 542 32.93 4.41 5.57
C PHE A 542 31.91 4.54 6.71
N ALA A 543 32.19 3.95 7.87
CA ALA A 543 31.30 4.07 9.03
C ALA A 543 31.23 5.52 9.54
N GLU A 544 32.34 6.26 9.58
CA GLU A 544 32.36 7.70 9.92
C GLU A 544 31.52 8.54 8.97
N VAL A 545 31.68 8.32 7.66
CA VAL A 545 30.88 9.02 6.63
C VAL A 545 29.40 8.71 6.79
N ARG A 546 29.04 7.46 6.99
CA ARG A 546 27.66 7.02 7.23
C ARG A 546 27.07 7.65 8.50
N ASP A 547 27.83 7.65 9.61
CA ASP A 547 27.36 8.17 10.90
C ASP A 547 27.21 9.71 10.85
N PHE A 548 28.03 10.42 10.06
CA PHE A 548 27.81 11.83 9.75
C PHE A 548 26.49 12.04 9.01
N ILE A 549 26.20 11.25 7.98
CA ILE A 549 24.93 11.34 7.24
C ILE A 549 23.75 11.03 8.17
N ALA A 550 23.89 10.04 9.07
CA ALA A 550 22.87 9.73 10.07
C ALA A 550 22.53 10.91 10.98
N SER A 551 23.52 11.76 11.32
CA SER A 551 23.29 12.98 12.12
C SER A 551 22.40 14.03 11.41
N LYS A 552 22.26 13.94 10.07
CA LYS A 552 21.45 14.84 9.24
C LYS A 552 20.03 14.31 8.96
N LEU A 553 19.56 13.34 9.74
CA LEU A 553 18.27 12.65 9.53
C LEU A 553 17.11 13.64 9.33
N ALA A 554 16.95 14.62 10.24
CA ALA A 554 15.84 15.57 10.21
C ALA A 554 15.82 16.41 8.92
N GLU A 555 16.99 16.95 8.53
CA GLU A 555 17.12 17.75 7.29
C GLU A 555 16.79 16.94 6.04
N VAL A 556 17.25 15.67 5.99
CA VAL A 556 16.99 14.77 4.85
C VAL A 556 15.51 14.37 4.79
N GLN A 557 14.87 14.08 5.93
CA GLN A 557 13.44 13.72 5.97
C GLN A 557 12.53 14.91 5.61
N GLU A 558 12.80 16.12 6.13
CA GLU A 558 12.06 17.33 5.70
C GLU A 558 12.17 17.55 4.20
N THR A 559 13.39 17.39 3.65
CA THR A 559 13.63 17.52 2.21
C THR A 559 12.86 16.44 1.43
N ALA A 560 12.86 15.19 1.89
CA ALA A 560 12.16 14.07 1.25
C ALA A 560 10.65 14.32 1.16
N GLN A 561 10.04 14.76 2.27
CA GLN A 561 8.61 15.10 2.33
C GLN A 561 8.27 16.28 1.41
N ALA A 562 9.11 17.32 1.41
CA ALA A 562 8.90 18.49 0.56
C ALA A 562 9.04 18.16 -0.93
N VAL A 563 10.01 17.34 -1.30
CA VAL A 563 10.23 16.87 -2.69
C VAL A 563 9.08 15.95 -3.12
N ALA A 564 8.60 15.05 -2.26
CA ALA A 564 7.45 14.20 -2.55
C ALA A 564 6.19 15.03 -2.82
N ALA A 565 5.91 16.05 -1.98
CA ALA A 565 4.77 16.95 -2.15
C ALA A 565 4.88 17.78 -3.43
N LEU A 566 6.06 18.30 -3.75
CA LEU A 566 6.33 19.03 -4.98
C LEU A 566 6.11 18.15 -6.22
N ASP A 567 6.59 16.90 -6.19
CA ASP A 567 6.44 15.94 -7.27
C ASP A 567 4.96 15.61 -7.54
N VAL A 568 4.15 15.45 -6.49
CA VAL A 568 2.69 15.27 -6.63
C VAL A 568 2.03 16.52 -7.25
N LEU A 569 2.39 17.73 -6.82
CA LEU A 569 1.86 18.98 -7.40
C LEU A 569 2.26 19.14 -8.86
N CYS A 570 3.50 18.80 -9.22
CA CYS A 570 3.96 18.77 -10.62
C CYS A 570 3.19 17.73 -11.44
N SER A 571 2.92 16.55 -10.85
CA SER A 571 2.09 15.51 -11.49
C SER A 571 0.68 16.01 -11.77
N PHE A 572 0.02 16.66 -10.80
CA PHE A 572 -1.30 17.26 -10.99
C PHE A 572 -1.30 18.35 -12.06
N ALA A 573 -0.27 19.21 -12.10
CA ALA A 573 -0.11 20.23 -13.11
C ALA A 573 0.07 19.64 -14.52
N ASP A 574 0.96 18.67 -14.70
CA ASP A 574 1.21 18.00 -16.00
C ASP A 574 -0.05 17.29 -16.52
N VAL A 575 -0.75 16.52 -15.67
CA VAL A 575 -2.00 15.84 -16.03
C VAL A 575 -3.08 16.84 -16.40
N SER A 576 -3.21 17.93 -15.64
CA SER A 576 -4.22 18.97 -15.88
C SER A 576 -4.04 19.64 -17.22
N MET A 577 -2.80 19.96 -17.57
CA MET A 577 -2.48 20.57 -18.87
C MET A 577 -2.72 19.62 -20.05
N ARG A 578 -2.27 18.38 -19.95
CA ARG A 578 -2.42 17.38 -21.01
C ARG A 578 -3.87 17.05 -21.30
N ASN A 579 -4.69 16.94 -20.24
CA ASN A 579 -6.08 16.49 -20.35
C ASN A 579 -7.08 17.66 -20.30
N ARG A 580 -6.61 18.93 -20.33
CA ARG A 580 -7.45 20.13 -20.29
C ARG A 580 -8.42 20.11 -19.10
N TYR A 581 -7.87 19.87 -17.90
CA TYR A 581 -8.64 19.95 -16.67
C TYR A 581 -8.70 21.41 -16.20
N VAL A 582 -9.76 21.73 -15.48
CA VAL A 582 -10.00 23.10 -14.96
C VAL A 582 -9.87 23.14 -13.45
N LYS A 583 -9.46 24.29 -12.90
CA LYS A 583 -9.44 24.54 -11.46
C LYS A 583 -10.87 24.56 -10.93
N PRO A 584 -11.25 23.72 -9.95
CA PRO A 584 -12.56 23.77 -9.33
C PRO A 584 -12.66 24.89 -8.30
N ASP A 585 -13.84 25.53 -8.19
CA ASP A 585 -14.19 26.44 -7.12
C ASP A 585 -14.61 25.63 -5.89
N ILE A 586 -13.94 25.78 -4.77
CA ILE A 586 -14.24 25.08 -3.51
C ILE A 586 -15.20 25.91 -2.66
N ALA A 587 -16.30 25.29 -2.26
CA ALA A 587 -17.38 25.94 -1.49
C ALA A 587 -17.80 25.11 -0.26
N ILE A 588 -18.61 25.71 0.61
CA ILE A 588 -19.20 25.06 1.80
C ILE A 588 -20.74 25.18 1.83
N ASP A 589 -21.32 25.65 0.71
CA ASP A 589 -22.75 25.95 0.58
C ASP A 589 -23.63 24.74 0.25
N GLY A 590 -23.05 23.56 0.14
CA GLY A 590 -23.76 22.32 -0.18
C GLY A 590 -24.02 22.09 -1.68
N VAL A 591 -23.47 22.92 -2.59
CA VAL A 591 -23.72 22.85 -4.03
C VAL A 591 -22.58 22.10 -4.73
N ILE A 592 -22.95 21.20 -5.63
CA ILE A 592 -22.09 20.58 -6.64
C ILE A 592 -22.64 21.00 -8.00
N ASP A 593 -21.93 21.87 -8.72
CA ASP A 593 -22.28 22.34 -10.08
C ASP A 593 -21.11 22.08 -11.03
N ILE A 594 -21.27 21.09 -11.91
CA ILE A 594 -20.27 20.66 -12.87
C ILE A 594 -20.85 20.88 -14.28
N LYS A 595 -20.15 21.60 -15.14
CA LYS A 595 -20.47 21.79 -16.54
C LYS A 595 -19.46 21.06 -17.41
N GLY A 596 -19.96 20.35 -18.40
CA GLY A 596 -19.11 19.62 -19.33
C GLY A 596 -18.23 18.55 -18.65
N GLY A 597 -18.70 17.94 -17.55
CA GLY A 597 -17.94 16.93 -16.82
C GLY A 597 -17.60 15.70 -17.67
N ARG A 598 -16.37 15.16 -17.51
CA ARG A 598 -15.88 13.98 -18.21
C ARG A 598 -15.36 12.95 -17.20
N HIS A 599 -15.41 11.67 -17.53
CA HIS A 599 -14.89 10.62 -16.67
C HIS A 599 -13.36 10.49 -16.86
N PRO A 600 -12.53 10.79 -15.86
CA PRO A 600 -11.08 10.92 -16.03
C PRO A 600 -10.39 9.67 -16.59
N VAL A 601 -10.91 8.49 -16.27
CA VAL A 601 -10.34 7.22 -16.73
C VAL A 601 -10.90 6.83 -18.10
N VAL A 602 -12.23 6.85 -18.25
CA VAL A 602 -12.89 6.37 -19.48
C VAL A 602 -12.50 7.22 -20.68
N GLU A 603 -12.37 8.55 -20.54
CA GLU A 603 -11.96 9.43 -21.63
C GLU A 603 -10.56 9.10 -22.19
N LEU A 604 -9.67 8.52 -21.37
CA LEU A 604 -8.31 8.12 -21.78
C LEU A 604 -8.22 6.66 -22.24
N MET A 605 -9.25 5.85 -21.96
CA MET A 605 -9.29 4.42 -22.31
C MET A 605 -10.08 4.13 -23.58
N THR A 606 -10.90 5.07 -24.05
CA THR A 606 -11.71 4.92 -25.24
C THR A 606 -11.13 5.69 -26.42
N ASP A 607 -11.16 5.08 -27.61
CA ASP A 607 -10.79 5.75 -28.87
C ASP A 607 -11.90 6.68 -29.41
N GLU A 608 -13.13 6.54 -28.86
CA GLU A 608 -14.25 7.43 -29.21
C GLU A 608 -14.21 8.72 -28.39
N LEU A 609 -14.69 9.82 -28.98
CA LEU A 609 -14.87 11.08 -28.27
C LEU A 609 -15.81 10.89 -27.08
N TYR A 610 -15.35 11.21 -25.89
CA TYR A 610 -16.17 11.17 -24.68
C TYR A 610 -17.28 12.25 -24.75
N VAL A 611 -18.49 11.89 -24.36
CA VAL A 611 -19.63 12.82 -24.32
C VAL A 611 -19.70 13.49 -22.95
N PRO A 612 -19.39 14.80 -22.84
CA PRO A 612 -19.41 15.49 -21.55
C PRO A 612 -20.84 15.68 -21.03
N ASN A 613 -21.00 15.64 -19.70
CA ASN A 613 -22.29 15.76 -19.03
C ASN A 613 -22.26 16.81 -17.90
N ASP A 614 -23.36 17.53 -17.74
CA ASP A 614 -23.55 18.46 -16.64
C ASP A 614 -24.11 17.73 -15.41
N THR A 615 -23.72 18.20 -14.23
CA THR A 615 -24.26 17.70 -12.96
C THR A 615 -24.57 18.88 -12.04
N TYR A 616 -25.79 18.92 -11.51
CA TYR A 616 -26.18 19.90 -10.49
C TYR A 616 -26.87 19.19 -9.33
N LEU A 617 -26.29 19.28 -8.14
CA LEU A 617 -26.84 18.78 -6.88
C LEU A 617 -26.69 19.86 -5.80
N ASP A 618 -27.70 20.01 -4.96
CA ASP A 618 -27.67 20.91 -3.80
C ASP A 618 -28.22 20.20 -2.55
N THR A 619 -28.29 20.88 -1.43
CA THR A 619 -28.90 20.38 -0.20
C THR A 619 -30.31 20.92 0.02
N SER A 620 -30.93 21.55 -1.00
CA SER A 620 -32.24 22.20 -0.94
C SER A 620 -33.22 21.65 -1.96
N SER A 621 -33.16 22.11 -3.20
CA SER A 621 -34.16 21.85 -4.23
C SER A 621 -33.84 20.68 -5.15
N ARG A 622 -32.57 20.26 -5.28
CA ARG A 622 -32.08 19.20 -6.15
C ARG A 622 -31.13 18.27 -5.39
N ARG A 623 -31.62 17.72 -4.26
CA ARG A 623 -30.83 16.81 -3.41
C ARG A 623 -30.60 15.45 -4.05
N MET A 624 -31.63 14.95 -4.76
CA MET A 624 -31.60 13.62 -5.36
C MET A 624 -31.89 13.70 -6.85
N ALA A 625 -30.95 13.17 -7.66
CA ALA A 625 -31.12 12.96 -9.09
C ALA A 625 -31.52 11.48 -9.32
N VAL A 626 -32.76 11.22 -9.71
CA VAL A 626 -33.22 9.90 -10.15
C VAL A 626 -32.93 9.76 -11.64
N ILE A 627 -32.05 8.81 -12.00
CA ILE A 627 -31.54 8.66 -13.36
C ILE A 627 -32.08 7.39 -13.98
N THR A 628 -32.96 7.53 -15.00
CA THR A 628 -33.56 6.42 -15.72
C THR A 628 -32.89 6.18 -17.08
N GLY A 629 -33.02 4.97 -17.58
CA GLY A 629 -32.51 4.58 -18.89
C GLY A 629 -32.01 3.13 -18.93
N PRO A 630 -31.77 2.57 -20.12
CA PRO A 630 -31.37 1.19 -20.29
C PRO A 630 -29.94 0.92 -19.75
N ASN A 631 -29.64 -0.34 -19.49
CA ASN A 631 -28.27 -0.75 -19.20
C ASN A 631 -27.36 -0.50 -20.41
N MET A 632 -26.08 -0.25 -20.18
CA MET A 632 -25.07 0.16 -21.18
C MET A 632 -25.27 1.59 -21.75
N SER A 633 -26.23 2.37 -21.25
CA SER A 633 -26.44 3.75 -21.71
C SER A 633 -25.47 4.77 -21.10
N GLY A 634 -24.69 4.37 -20.07
CA GLY A 634 -23.69 5.22 -19.42
C GLY A 634 -24.11 5.81 -18.07
N LYS A 635 -25.24 5.39 -17.46
CA LYS A 635 -25.70 5.85 -16.13
C LYS A 635 -24.62 5.71 -15.04
N SER A 636 -24.13 4.49 -14.86
CA SER A 636 -23.10 4.18 -13.83
C SER A 636 -21.81 4.95 -14.08
N THR A 637 -21.39 5.12 -15.35
CA THR A 637 -20.22 5.91 -15.73
C THR A 637 -20.41 7.39 -15.36
N TYR A 638 -21.57 7.96 -15.60
CA TYR A 638 -21.90 9.33 -15.25
C TYR A 638 -21.90 9.57 -13.74
N MET A 639 -22.46 8.65 -12.96
CA MET A 639 -22.44 8.77 -11.50
C MET A 639 -21.02 8.66 -10.93
N ARG A 640 -20.22 7.68 -11.41
CA ARG A 640 -18.80 7.55 -11.02
C ARG A 640 -17.99 8.77 -11.42
N GLN A 641 -18.22 9.34 -12.61
CA GLN A 641 -17.62 10.60 -13.07
C GLN A 641 -17.80 11.70 -12.01
N THR A 642 -19.03 11.89 -11.54
CA THR A 642 -19.34 12.93 -10.54
C THR A 642 -18.58 12.70 -9.24
N ALA A 643 -18.55 11.46 -8.72
CA ALA A 643 -17.80 11.14 -7.50
C ALA A 643 -16.30 11.34 -7.68
N LEU A 644 -15.72 10.94 -8.82
CA LEU A 644 -14.29 11.12 -9.10
C LEU A 644 -13.93 12.60 -9.26
N ILE A 645 -14.78 13.43 -9.87
CA ILE A 645 -14.58 14.88 -9.95
C ILE A 645 -14.57 15.51 -8.56
N VAL A 646 -15.51 15.13 -7.69
CA VAL A 646 -15.54 15.60 -6.29
C VAL A 646 -14.28 15.18 -5.53
N LEU A 647 -13.87 13.93 -5.67
CA LEU A 647 -12.66 13.41 -5.04
C LEU A 647 -11.41 14.14 -5.54
N MET A 648 -11.27 14.31 -6.87
CA MET A 648 -10.14 15.04 -7.48
C MET A 648 -10.07 16.47 -6.96
N ALA A 649 -11.20 17.17 -6.85
CA ALA A 649 -11.25 18.50 -6.27
C ALA A 649 -10.73 18.51 -4.81
N GLN A 650 -11.14 17.53 -3.99
CA GLN A 650 -10.76 17.48 -2.57
C GLN A 650 -9.35 16.96 -2.30
N ILE A 651 -8.69 16.32 -3.26
CA ILE A 651 -7.24 16.08 -3.16
C ILE A 651 -6.39 17.27 -3.59
N GLY A 652 -7.01 18.33 -4.14
CA GLY A 652 -6.34 19.52 -4.64
C GLY A 652 -5.85 19.41 -6.09
N CYS A 653 -6.48 18.55 -6.89
CA CYS A 653 -6.22 18.40 -8.33
C CYS A 653 -7.27 19.16 -9.16
N PHE A 654 -6.89 19.65 -10.34
CA PHE A 654 -7.85 20.13 -11.31
C PHE A 654 -8.73 18.99 -11.82
N VAL A 655 -9.90 19.31 -12.34
CA VAL A 655 -10.96 18.34 -12.66
C VAL A 655 -11.31 18.32 -14.15
N PRO A 656 -11.71 17.16 -14.69
CA PRO A 656 -12.12 17.00 -16.08
C PRO A 656 -13.51 17.59 -16.32
N ALA A 657 -13.59 18.90 -16.47
CA ALA A 657 -14.82 19.65 -16.71
C ALA A 657 -14.51 20.93 -17.47
N ASP A 658 -15.56 21.64 -17.95
CA ASP A 658 -15.45 22.99 -18.49
C ASP A 658 -15.59 24.05 -17.36
N TYR A 659 -16.35 23.71 -16.30
CA TYR A 659 -16.48 24.48 -15.07
C TYR A 659 -16.88 23.51 -13.95
N ALA A 660 -16.39 23.73 -12.73
CA ALA A 660 -16.80 22.98 -11.57
C ALA A 660 -16.80 23.86 -10.30
N LYS A 661 -17.94 23.87 -9.58
CA LYS A 661 -18.06 24.35 -8.22
C LYS A 661 -18.38 23.17 -7.33
N ILE A 662 -17.51 22.89 -6.36
CA ILE A 662 -17.60 21.70 -5.52
C ILE A 662 -17.67 22.12 -4.05
N SER A 663 -18.81 21.85 -3.41
CA SER A 663 -18.91 21.96 -1.96
C SER A 663 -18.30 20.73 -1.31
N ILE A 664 -17.64 20.96 -0.17
CA ILE A 664 -16.99 19.92 0.61
C ILE A 664 -17.97 18.76 0.92
N VAL A 665 -17.48 17.55 0.69
CA VAL A 665 -18.14 16.28 0.97
C VAL A 665 -17.35 15.57 2.07
N ASP A 666 -18.05 15.12 3.11
CA ASP A 666 -17.43 14.41 4.24
C ASP A 666 -17.22 12.93 3.99
N ARG A 667 -18.11 12.29 3.19
CA ARG A 667 -18.03 10.87 2.84
C ARG A 667 -18.68 10.62 1.47
N ILE A 668 -18.08 9.76 0.68
CA ILE A 668 -18.67 9.26 -0.57
C ILE A 668 -19.10 7.82 -0.35
N PHE A 669 -20.41 7.57 -0.48
CA PHE A 669 -20.96 6.23 -0.47
C PHE A 669 -21.26 5.77 -1.89
N THR A 670 -20.94 4.50 -2.16
CA THR A 670 -21.21 3.92 -3.47
C THR A 670 -21.86 2.55 -3.32
N ARG A 671 -23.01 2.37 -3.94
CA ARG A 671 -23.60 1.08 -4.19
C ARG A 671 -23.73 0.89 -5.69
N VAL A 672 -22.79 0.17 -6.29
CA VAL A 672 -22.73 -0.10 -7.74
C VAL A 672 -22.70 -1.61 -7.93
N GLY A 673 -23.52 -2.13 -8.83
CA GLY A 673 -23.83 -3.53 -9.11
C GLY A 673 -22.90 -4.61 -8.55
N ALA A 674 -23.45 -5.63 -7.89
CA ALA A 674 -22.70 -6.67 -7.23
C ALA A 674 -21.82 -7.46 -8.20
N SER A 675 -20.51 -7.59 -7.89
CA SER A 675 -19.76 -8.76 -8.31
C SER A 675 -20.16 -9.91 -7.37
N ASP A 676 -20.56 -11.05 -7.91
CA ASP A 676 -20.83 -12.26 -7.15
C ASP A 676 -19.62 -12.59 -6.27
N ASP A 677 -19.73 -12.36 -4.97
CA ASP A 677 -18.75 -12.78 -3.99
C ASP A 677 -19.15 -14.15 -3.42
N LEU A 678 -18.92 -15.18 -4.21
CA LEU A 678 -19.21 -16.56 -3.85
C LEU A 678 -18.47 -17.04 -2.58
N THR A 679 -17.42 -16.32 -2.16
CA THR A 679 -16.57 -16.72 -1.03
C THR A 679 -17.18 -16.42 0.33
N ALA A 680 -18.11 -15.47 0.43
CA ALA A 680 -18.75 -15.08 1.69
C ALA A 680 -20.04 -15.87 2.02
N GLY A 681 -20.51 -16.73 1.10
CA GLY A 681 -21.73 -17.54 1.31
C GLY A 681 -23.02 -16.72 1.50
N GLN A 682 -23.00 -15.41 1.29
CA GLN A 682 -24.15 -14.52 1.40
C GLN A 682 -24.82 -14.33 0.02
N SER A 683 -26.14 -14.24 0.03
CA SER A 683 -26.90 -13.87 -1.17
C SER A 683 -26.52 -12.45 -1.62
N THR A 684 -26.38 -12.24 -2.95
CA THR A 684 -26.12 -10.92 -3.55
C THR A 684 -27.11 -9.86 -3.05
N PHE A 685 -28.37 -10.22 -2.81
CA PHE A 685 -29.38 -9.34 -2.24
C PHE A 685 -29.08 -8.97 -0.78
N MET A 686 -28.58 -9.91 0.04
CA MET A 686 -28.22 -9.62 1.44
C MET A 686 -27.03 -8.65 1.51
N VAL A 687 -26.01 -8.84 0.67
CA VAL A 687 -24.88 -7.91 0.57
C VAL A 687 -25.37 -6.51 0.16
N GLU A 688 -26.24 -6.44 -0.85
CA GLU A 688 -26.85 -5.18 -1.28
C GLU A 688 -27.59 -4.48 -0.13
N MET A 689 -28.41 -5.19 0.61
CA MET A 689 -29.19 -4.62 1.72
C MET A 689 -28.28 -4.18 2.89
N SER A 690 -27.21 -4.89 3.14
CA SER A 690 -26.21 -4.50 4.15
C SER A 690 -25.50 -3.19 3.77
N GLU A 691 -25.08 -3.05 2.50
CA GLU A 691 -24.47 -1.82 2.00
C GLU A 691 -25.46 -0.62 2.07
N VAL A 692 -26.71 -0.83 1.70
CA VAL A 692 -27.76 0.20 1.82
C VAL A 692 -28.02 0.54 3.29
N ALA A 693 -28.07 -0.43 4.19
CA ALA A 693 -28.26 -0.19 5.62
C ALA A 693 -27.11 0.65 6.21
N ASP A 694 -25.88 0.38 5.81
CA ASP A 694 -24.71 1.17 6.20
C ASP A 694 -24.85 2.64 5.73
N ILE A 695 -25.22 2.85 4.47
CA ILE A 695 -25.47 4.18 3.93
C ILE A 695 -26.53 4.92 4.75
N LEU A 696 -27.67 4.27 5.06
CA LEU A 696 -28.77 4.89 5.80
C LEU A 696 -28.41 5.22 7.25
N LYS A 697 -27.44 4.50 7.83
CA LYS A 697 -26.98 4.68 9.21
C LYS A 697 -25.95 5.82 9.31
N HIS A 698 -25.05 5.95 8.35
CA HIS A 698 -23.88 6.80 8.48
C HIS A 698 -23.87 8.04 7.56
N ALA A 699 -24.76 8.11 6.55
CA ALA A 699 -24.83 9.27 5.68
C ALA A 699 -25.26 10.53 6.41
N THR A 700 -24.55 11.61 6.19
CA THR A 700 -24.81 12.96 6.72
C THR A 700 -25.35 13.86 5.61
N LYS A 701 -25.83 15.04 5.98
CA LYS A 701 -26.26 16.05 5.00
C LYS A 701 -25.14 16.48 4.03
N GLN A 702 -23.88 16.34 4.41
CA GLN A 702 -22.72 16.70 3.60
C GLN A 702 -22.26 15.57 2.68
N SER A 703 -22.74 14.34 2.88
CA SER A 703 -22.32 13.18 2.12
C SER A 703 -22.79 13.23 0.66
N LEU A 704 -22.06 12.51 -0.21
CA LEU A 704 -22.46 12.19 -1.58
C LEU A 704 -22.76 10.70 -1.68
N VAL A 705 -23.99 10.36 -2.07
CA VAL A 705 -24.46 8.99 -2.18
C VAL A 705 -24.69 8.62 -3.64
N ILE A 706 -24.14 7.48 -4.07
CA ILE A 706 -24.31 6.91 -5.40
C ILE A 706 -24.96 5.55 -5.28
N LEU A 707 -26.17 5.42 -5.78
CA LEU A 707 -26.98 4.20 -5.78
C LEU A 707 -27.25 3.74 -7.21
N ASP A 708 -26.81 2.54 -7.55
CA ASP A 708 -27.01 1.95 -8.87
C ASP A 708 -27.82 0.66 -8.74
N GLU A 709 -29.03 0.69 -9.28
CA GLU A 709 -29.95 -0.44 -9.42
C GLU A 709 -30.33 -1.12 -8.09
N VAL A 710 -30.68 -0.36 -7.05
CA VAL A 710 -31.12 -0.89 -5.74
C VAL A 710 -32.43 -1.65 -5.87
N GLY A 711 -32.54 -2.84 -5.23
CA GLY A 711 -33.72 -3.70 -5.20
C GLY A 711 -33.80 -4.71 -6.34
N ARG A 712 -32.74 -4.86 -7.16
CA ARG A 712 -32.75 -5.78 -8.31
C ARG A 712 -32.66 -7.26 -7.93
N GLY A 713 -32.16 -7.59 -6.75
CA GLY A 713 -31.93 -8.97 -6.31
C GLY A 713 -33.17 -9.72 -5.74
N THR A 714 -34.38 -9.12 -5.82
CA THR A 714 -35.60 -9.69 -5.26
C THR A 714 -36.79 -9.58 -6.24
N SER A 715 -38.01 -9.89 -5.78
CA SER A 715 -39.20 -9.73 -6.61
C SER A 715 -39.41 -8.26 -7.03
N THR A 716 -40.03 -8.03 -8.18
CA THR A 716 -40.21 -6.67 -8.72
C THR A 716 -40.92 -5.73 -7.77
N PHE A 717 -41.97 -6.18 -7.12
CA PHE A 717 -42.76 -5.34 -6.20
C PHE A 717 -42.00 -5.04 -4.90
N ASP A 718 -41.31 -6.03 -4.34
CA ASP A 718 -40.47 -5.83 -3.14
C ASP A 718 -39.31 -4.89 -3.47
N GLY A 719 -38.65 -5.10 -4.64
CA GLY A 719 -37.54 -4.27 -5.09
C GLY A 719 -37.97 -2.80 -5.28
N ILE A 720 -39.11 -2.54 -5.93
CA ILE A 720 -39.66 -1.18 -6.10
C ILE A 720 -39.99 -0.57 -4.74
N SER A 721 -40.63 -1.33 -3.85
CA SER A 721 -41.00 -0.84 -2.52
C SER A 721 -39.82 -0.44 -1.68
N ILE A 722 -38.77 -1.28 -1.65
CA ILE A 722 -37.49 -0.99 -0.95
C ILE A 722 -36.80 0.21 -1.57
N ALA A 723 -36.61 0.25 -2.91
CA ALA A 723 -35.95 1.33 -3.60
C ALA A 723 -36.65 2.68 -3.36
N THR A 724 -37.99 2.69 -3.40
CA THR A 724 -38.79 3.89 -3.10
C THR A 724 -38.61 4.34 -1.66
N ALA A 725 -38.72 3.43 -0.68
CA ALA A 725 -38.56 3.76 0.72
C ALA A 725 -37.17 4.29 1.06
N VAL A 726 -36.11 3.70 0.46
CA VAL A 726 -34.71 4.16 0.59
C VAL A 726 -34.57 5.56 0.01
N ALA A 727 -35.09 5.82 -1.21
CA ALA A 727 -35.02 7.11 -1.85
C ALA A 727 -35.75 8.21 -1.01
N GLU A 728 -36.95 7.93 -0.51
CA GLU A 728 -37.70 8.83 0.37
C GLU A 728 -36.94 9.10 1.69
N HIS A 729 -36.31 8.09 2.25
CA HIS A 729 -35.56 8.23 3.50
C HIS A 729 -34.36 9.13 3.33
N ILE A 730 -33.56 8.93 2.26
CA ILE A 730 -32.36 9.70 1.97
C ILE A 730 -32.71 11.14 1.60
N ALA A 731 -33.74 11.35 0.76
CA ALA A 731 -34.16 12.68 0.35
C ALA A 731 -34.76 13.53 1.47
N ASN A 732 -35.23 12.90 2.55
CA ASN A 732 -35.87 13.58 3.68
C ASN A 732 -34.85 14.38 4.51
N THR A 733 -34.97 15.70 4.53
CA THR A 733 -34.05 16.62 5.26
C THR A 733 -34.09 16.47 6.78
N ARG A 734 -35.15 15.86 7.35
CA ARG A 734 -35.22 15.57 8.79
C ARG A 734 -34.52 14.27 9.17
N LYS A 735 -34.22 13.41 8.17
CA LYS A 735 -33.51 12.14 8.37
C LYS A 735 -32.07 12.28 7.92
N ILE A 736 -31.82 12.44 6.62
CA ILE A 736 -30.48 12.56 6.01
C ILE A 736 -30.40 13.85 5.19
N GLY A 737 -31.09 13.94 4.05
CA GLY A 737 -31.12 15.10 3.19
C GLY A 737 -29.83 15.37 2.43
N CYS A 738 -29.06 14.33 2.08
CA CYS A 738 -27.77 14.45 1.39
C CYS A 738 -27.89 14.53 -0.13
N LYS A 739 -26.80 14.88 -0.78
CA LYS A 739 -26.67 14.85 -2.24
C LYS A 739 -26.61 13.41 -2.73
N THR A 740 -27.53 13.01 -3.63
CA THR A 740 -27.71 11.62 -4.06
C THR A 740 -27.90 11.51 -5.55
N MET A 741 -27.22 10.56 -6.19
CA MET A 741 -27.48 10.12 -7.54
C MET A 741 -28.01 8.68 -7.50
N PHE A 742 -29.22 8.47 -7.98
CA PHE A 742 -29.94 7.20 -7.91
C PHE A 742 -30.26 6.71 -9.33
N ALA A 743 -29.47 5.78 -9.86
CA ALA A 743 -29.77 5.15 -11.13
C ALA A 743 -30.69 3.96 -10.91
N THR A 744 -31.74 3.89 -11.70
CA THR A 744 -32.74 2.83 -11.62
C THR A 744 -33.33 2.48 -12.99
N HIS A 745 -33.83 1.28 -13.11
CA HIS A 745 -34.67 0.84 -14.21
C HIS A 745 -36.16 0.75 -13.84
N TYR A 746 -36.47 1.07 -12.57
CA TYR A 746 -37.85 1.16 -12.10
C TYR A 746 -38.47 2.50 -12.49
N HIS A 747 -39.38 2.49 -13.45
CA HIS A 747 -40.07 3.70 -13.93
C HIS A 747 -40.99 4.31 -12.86
N GLU A 748 -41.41 3.53 -11.90
CA GLU A 748 -42.25 3.94 -10.77
C GLU A 748 -41.55 5.00 -9.89
N LEU A 749 -40.20 4.99 -9.81
CA LEU A 749 -39.44 5.99 -9.06
C LEU A 749 -39.50 7.39 -9.70
N ILE A 750 -39.86 7.51 -10.98
CA ILE A 750 -40.08 8.82 -11.65
C ILE A 750 -41.17 9.59 -10.90
N GLY A 751 -42.16 8.91 -10.35
CA GLY A 751 -43.26 9.51 -9.58
C GLY A 751 -42.82 10.14 -8.25
N LEU A 752 -41.57 9.99 -7.82
CA LEU A 752 -41.04 10.68 -6.63
C LEU A 752 -40.87 12.19 -6.87
N GLU A 753 -40.56 12.62 -8.10
CA GLU A 753 -40.58 14.04 -8.44
C GLU A 753 -42.01 14.58 -8.30
N GLY A 754 -42.20 15.58 -7.48
CA GLY A 754 -43.52 16.12 -7.14
C GLY A 754 -44.19 15.55 -5.89
N ARG A 755 -43.72 14.36 -5.40
CA ARG A 755 -44.15 13.81 -4.09
C ARG A 755 -43.14 14.09 -2.99
N VAL A 756 -41.85 14.03 -3.34
CA VAL A 756 -40.76 14.22 -2.40
C VAL A 756 -39.99 15.48 -2.80
N ASP A 757 -39.92 16.44 -1.89
CA ASP A 757 -39.18 17.68 -2.13
C ASP A 757 -37.69 17.40 -2.32
N GLY A 758 -37.08 18.09 -3.32
CA GLY A 758 -35.65 17.96 -3.64
C GLY A 758 -35.31 16.79 -4.55
N VAL A 759 -36.27 16.02 -5.05
CA VAL A 759 -36.06 14.98 -6.07
C VAL A 759 -36.24 15.54 -7.47
N LYS A 760 -35.33 15.25 -8.38
CA LYS A 760 -35.37 15.58 -9.81
C LYS A 760 -35.09 14.36 -10.68
N ASN A 761 -35.85 14.21 -11.75
CA ASN A 761 -35.70 13.15 -12.73
C ASN A 761 -34.75 13.53 -13.84
N TYR A 762 -33.93 12.58 -14.24
CA TYR A 762 -33.01 12.65 -15.38
C TYR A 762 -33.09 11.36 -16.17
N SER A 763 -32.76 11.45 -17.47
CA SER A 763 -32.71 10.29 -18.34
C SER A 763 -31.55 10.36 -19.32
N VAL A 764 -31.13 9.20 -19.84
CA VAL A 764 -30.14 9.17 -20.91
C VAL A 764 -30.81 9.42 -22.25
N ALA A 765 -30.35 10.44 -22.96
CA ALA A 765 -30.87 10.80 -24.29
C ALA A 765 -30.65 9.67 -25.30
N VAL A 766 -31.73 9.33 -26.02
CA VAL A 766 -31.76 8.27 -27.03
C VAL A 766 -32.21 8.88 -28.35
N LYS A 767 -31.54 8.51 -29.45
CA LYS A 767 -31.97 8.88 -30.79
C LYS A 767 -32.38 7.64 -31.59
N LYS A 768 -33.61 7.62 -32.04
CA LYS A 768 -34.17 6.54 -32.91
C LYS A 768 -33.83 6.82 -34.37
N TYR A 769 -33.22 5.87 -35.07
CA TYR A 769 -32.94 5.90 -36.50
C TYR A 769 -33.67 4.74 -37.17
N GLY A 770 -34.95 4.93 -37.54
CA GLY A 770 -35.79 3.84 -38.03
C GLY A 770 -35.93 2.73 -37.00
N ASP A 771 -35.46 1.55 -37.32
CA ASP A 771 -35.49 0.34 -36.47
C ASP A 771 -34.26 0.17 -35.59
N SER A 772 -33.34 1.14 -35.58
CA SER A 772 -32.15 1.15 -34.76
C SER A 772 -32.15 2.30 -33.73
N ILE A 773 -31.52 2.07 -32.58
CA ILE A 773 -31.37 3.05 -31.50
C ILE A 773 -29.91 3.35 -31.30
N LYS A 774 -29.59 4.65 -31.16
CA LYS A 774 -28.27 5.11 -30.73
C LYS A 774 -28.41 5.81 -29.39
N PHE A 775 -27.73 5.30 -28.37
CA PHE A 775 -27.59 5.99 -27.10
C PHE A 775 -26.62 7.15 -27.25
N LEU A 776 -27.08 8.37 -26.95
CA LEU A 776 -26.25 9.57 -27.07
C LEU A 776 -25.31 9.77 -25.89
N ARG A 777 -25.44 8.95 -24.83
CA ARG A 777 -24.67 9.07 -23.59
C ARG A 777 -24.75 10.45 -22.93
N LYS A 778 -25.78 11.25 -23.31
CA LYS A 778 -26.05 12.57 -22.75
C LYS A 778 -27.20 12.47 -21.75
N ILE A 779 -26.98 12.99 -20.55
CA ILE A 779 -27.99 13.08 -19.49
C ILE A 779 -28.80 14.35 -19.72
N VAL A 780 -30.14 14.21 -19.68
CA VAL A 780 -31.10 15.29 -19.84
C VAL A 780 -32.12 15.29 -18.70
N GLU A 781 -32.67 16.44 -18.35
CA GLU A 781 -33.76 16.56 -17.40
C GLU A 781 -35.04 15.89 -17.90
N GLY A 782 -35.77 15.24 -17.00
CA GLY A 782 -37.00 14.51 -17.26
C GLY A 782 -36.81 13.00 -17.25
N GLY A 783 -37.87 12.30 -16.90
CA GLY A 783 -37.93 10.83 -16.95
C GLY A 783 -38.38 10.35 -18.33
N VAL A 784 -37.95 9.17 -18.76
CA VAL A 784 -38.42 8.49 -19.97
C VAL A 784 -39.09 7.18 -19.55
N ASP A 785 -40.33 6.99 -19.98
CA ASP A 785 -41.15 5.79 -19.71
C ASP A 785 -40.86 4.63 -20.70
N ASP A 786 -40.12 4.87 -21.77
CA ASP A 786 -39.79 3.83 -22.78
C ASP A 786 -38.75 2.83 -22.20
N SER A 787 -39.06 1.55 -22.21
CA SER A 787 -38.11 0.49 -21.96
C SER A 787 -37.38 0.08 -23.23
N TYR A 788 -36.03 0.09 -23.21
CA TYR A 788 -35.20 -0.22 -24.40
C TYR A 788 -34.49 -1.57 -24.28
N GLY A 789 -34.95 -2.47 -23.41
CA GLY A 789 -34.31 -3.77 -23.15
C GLY A 789 -34.22 -4.66 -24.39
N ILE A 790 -35.29 -4.70 -25.23
CA ILE A 790 -35.32 -5.51 -26.43
C ILE A 790 -34.35 -4.95 -27.49
N GLU A 791 -34.19 -3.64 -27.56
CA GLU A 791 -33.28 -2.97 -28.50
C GLU A 791 -31.82 -3.23 -28.08
N VAL A 792 -31.51 -3.23 -26.78
CA VAL A 792 -30.19 -3.63 -26.24
C VAL A 792 -29.90 -5.11 -26.56
N ALA A 793 -30.90 -6.00 -26.40
CA ALA A 793 -30.77 -7.40 -26.79
C ALA A 793 -30.47 -7.59 -28.28
N LYS A 794 -31.11 -6.77 -29.16
CA LYS A 794 -30.82 -6.72 -30.59
C LYS A 794 -29.37 -6.27 -30.88
N LEU A 795 -28.88 -5.24 -30.17
CA LEU A 795 -27.49 -4.76 -30.28
C LEU A 795 -26.47 -5.81 -29.78
N ALA A 796 -26.83 -6.60 -28.78
CA ALA A 796 -26.02 -7.71 -28.24
C ALA A 796 -25.98 -8.93 -29.19
N GLY A 797 -26.73 -8.91 -30.33
CA GLY A 797 -26.69 -9.96 -31.35
C GLY A 797 -27.65 -11.11 -31.12
N LEU A 798 -28.72 -10.94 -30.31
CA LEU A 798 -29.74 -11.99 -30.15
C LEU A 798 -30.40 -12.28 -31.51
N PRO A 799 -30.81 -13.53 -31.81
CA PRO A 799 -31.46 -13.91 -33.06
C PRO A 799 -32.76 -13.13 -33.31
N LYS A 800 -33.00 -12.73 -34.57
CA LYS A 800 -34.16 -11.90 -34.94
C LYS A 800 -35.50 -12.52 -34.55
N ASN A 801 -35.67 -13.84 -34.60
CA ASN A 801 -36.87 -14.54 -34.20
C ASN A 801 -37.18 -14.37 -32.71
N VAL A 802 -36.13 -14.40 -31.84
CA VAL A 802 -36.26 -14.17 -30.40
C VAL A 802 -36.65 -12.70 -30.13
N ILE A 803 -36.03 -11.76 -30.81
CA ILE A 803 -36.33 -10.33 -30.70
C ILE A 803 -37.77 -10.03 -31.11
N ASN A 804 -38.23 -10.60 -32.25
CA ASN A 804 -39.63 -10.40 -32.70
C ASN A 804 -40.62 -10.97 -31.67
N ARG A 805 -40.39 -12.17 -31.18
CA ARG A 805 -41.25 -12.76 -30.13
C ARG A 805 -41.26 -11.97 -28.83
N ALA A 806 -40.10 -11.44 -28.42
CA ALA A 806 -40.03 -10.56 -27.26
C ALA A 806 -40.87 -9.28 -27.42
N LYS A 807 -40.90 -8.68 -28.63
CA LYS A 807 -41.74 -7.51 -28.93
C LYS A 807 -43.23 -7.84 -28.88
N GLU A 808 -43.62 -9.02 -29.40
CA GLU A 808 -45.02 -9.48 -29.33
C GLU A 808 -45.46 -9.65 -27.87
N ILE A 809 -44.67 -10.36 -27.06
CA ILE A 809 -44.94 -10.57 -25.61
C ILE A 809 -45.04 -9.23 -24.88
N LEU A 810 -44.10 -8.28 -25.14
CA LEU A 810 -44.15 -6.96 -24.52
C LEU A 810 -45.45 -6.24 -24.83
N SER A 811 -45.87 -6.23 -26.12
CA SER A 811 -47.13 -5.61 -26.54
C SER A 811 -48.36 -6.28 -25.95
N GLU A 812 -48.37 -7.60 -25.74
CA GLU A 812 -49.40 -8.33 -25.02
C GLU A 812 -49.51 -7.87 -23.55
N MET A 813 -48.37 -7.82 -22.83
CA MET A 813 -48.29 -7.36 -21.45
C MET A 813 -48.71 -5.88 -21.26
N GLU A 814 -48.35 -5.00 -22.20
CA GLU A 814 -48.72 -3.59 -22.15
C GLU A 814 -50.22 -3.40 -22.38
N ARG A 815 -50.85 -4.22 -23.23
CA ARG A 815 -52.31 -4.23 -23.44
C ARG A 815 -53.07 -4.70 -22.17
N GLU A 816 -52.59 -5.79 -21.52
CA GLU A 816 -53.19 -6.26 -20.29
C GLU A 816 -53.11 -5.21 -19.16
N LYS A 817 -51.96 -4.51 -19.06
CA LYS A 817 -51.76 -3.41 -18.10
C LYS A 817 -52.64 -2.18 -18.42
N ALA A 818 -52.88 -1.89 -19.72
CA ALA A 818 -53.76 -0.82 -20.15
C ALA A 818 -55.25 -1.14 -19.95
N GLU A 819 -55.62 -2.40 -20.15
CA GLU A 819 -56.99 -2.89 -19.89
C GLU A 819 -57.27 -2.97 -18.37
N GLY A 820 -56.32 -3.42 -17.56
CA GLY A 820 -56.38 -3.37 -16.11
C GLY A 820 -56.50 -1.94 -15.56
N ARG A 821 -55.79 -0.97 -16.17
CA ARG A 821 -55.94 0.46 -15.84
C ARG A 821 -57.28 1.07 -16.29
N LYS A 822 -57.88 0.62 -17.37
CA LYS A 822 -59.22 1.03 -17.77
C LYS A 822 -60.29 0.46 -16.88
N ALA A 823 -60.11 -0.78 -16.42
CA ALA A 823 -60.99 -1.37 -15.40
C ALA A 823 -60.85 -0.67 -14.03
N SER A 824 -59.72 -0.08 -13.74
CA SER A 824 -59.48 0.69 -12.49
C SER A 824 -59.80 2.19 -12.61
N ALA A 825 -59.93 2.75 -13.84
CA ALA A 825 -60.34 4.15 -14.02
C ALA A 825 -61.83 4.37 -13.96
N ASP A 826 -62.64 3.33 -14.22
CA ASP A 826 -64.12 3.31 -14.00
C ASP A 826 -64.48 2.86 -12.59
N GLY A 827 -63.54 2.44 -11.76
CA GLY A 827 -63.72 2.11 -10.39
C GLY A 827 -62.53 2.61 -9.58
N GLN A 828 -62.69 3.73 -8.91
CA GLN A 828 -61.81 4.22 -7.89
C GLN A 828 -61.86 3.21 -6.71
N ILE A 829 -61.04 2.15 -6.76
CA ILE A 829 -60.90 1.21 -5.67
C ILE A 829 -60.04 1.93 -4.64
N SER A 830 -60.69 2.63 -3.73
CA SER A 830 -60.14 3.05 -2.45
C SER A 830 -59.70 1.80 -1.63
N PHE A 831 -58.75 1.88 -0.75
CA PHE A 831 -58.36 0.82 0.17
C PHE A 831 -59.56 0.30 1.00
N GLY A 832 -60.68 1.06 1.06
CA GLY A 832 -61.99 0.62 1.59
C GLY A 832 -62.64 -0.45 0.75
N ALA A 833 -62.44 -0.52 -0.59
CA ALA A 833 -63.18 -1.45 -1.44
C ALA A 833 -62.72 -2.93 -1.33
N LEU A 834 -61.50 -3.19 -0.87
CA LEU A 834 -61.01 -4.56 -0.56
C LEU A 834 -61.67 -5.09 0.72
N ASN A 835 -61.87 -4.26 1.72
CA ASN A 835 -62.60 -4.59 2.95
C ASN A 835 -64.09 -4.80 2.64
N ASP A 836 -64.69 -3.98 1.75
CA ASP A 836 -66.08 -4.10 1.32
C ASP A 836 -66.34 -5.41 0.58
N GLU A 837 -65.43 -5.90 -0.25
CA GLU A 837 -65.59 -7.14 -1.01
C GLU A 837 -65.45 -8.37 -0.10
N GLU A 838 -64.57 -8.34 0.93
CA GLU A 838 -64.45 -9.37 1.93
C GLU A 838 -65.66 -9.43 2.84
N VAL A 839 -66.17 -8.27 3.24
CA VAL A 839 -67.43 -8.13 4.00
C VAL A 839 -68.60 -8.67 3.20
N LEU A 840 -68.74 -8.30 1.93
CA LEU A 840 -69.82 -8.80 1.04
C LEU A 840 -69.67 -10.32 0.79
N SER A 841 -68.47 -10.85 0.66
CA SER A 841 -68.24 -12.30 0.51
C SER A 841 -68.68 -13.10 1.79
N ARG A 842 -68.35 -12.56 2.97
CA ARG A 842 -68.81 -13.16 4.26
C ARG A 842 -70.27 -13.08 4.40
N LEU A 843 -70.95 -11.95 4.14
CA LEU A 843 -72.45 -11.83 4.16
C LEU A 843 -73.11 -12.76 3.19
N ARG A 844 -72.60 -12.97 1.96
CA ARG A 844 -73.21 -13.91 0.96
C ARG A 844 -73.04 -15.38 1.36
N LYS A 845 -72.04 -15.74 2.14
CA LYS A 845 -71.81 -17.11 2.63
C LYS A 845 -72.55 -17.44 3.92
N THR A 846 -73.13 -16.45 4.55
CA THR A 846 -73.80 -16.61 5.84
C THR A 846 -75.28 -16.90 5.64
N ASN A 847 -75.80 -17.99 6.26
CA ASN A 847 -77.23 -18.30 6.28
C ASN A 847 -77.89 -17.71 7.58
N PRO A 848 -78.70 -16.68 7.45
CA PRO A 848 -79.31 -16.02 8.63
C PRO A 848 -80.11 -16.92 9.53
N ASP A 849 -80.71 -18.02 9.01
CA ASP A 849 -81.57 -18.93 9.75
C ASP A 849 -80.80 -19.86 10.71
N GLU A 850 -79.47 -19.90 10.60
CA GLU A 850 -78.59 -20.71 11.46
C GLU A 850 -78.02 -19.93 12.68
N PHE A 851 -78.32 -18.64 12.79
CA PHE A 851 -77.79 -17.79 13.85
C PHE A 851 -78.73 -17.67 15.03
N SER A 852 -78.29 -17.86 16.28
CA SER A 852 -78.97 -17.37 17.42
C SER A 852 -78.94 -15.84 17.49
N PRO A 853 -79.92 -15.19 18.21
CA PRO A 853 -79.91 -13.71 18.33
C PRO A 853 -78.58 -13.12 18.90
N ALA A 854 -77.88 -13.90 19.73
CA ALA A 854 -76.64 -13.51 20.34
C ALA A 854 -75.44 -13.57 19.29
N ASP A 855 -75.44 -14.63 18.48
CA ASP A 855 -74.40 -14.84 17.43
C ASP A 855 -74.59 -13.85 16.29
N ALA A 856 -75.84 -13.53 15.92
CA ALA A 856 -76.20 -12.53 14.93
C ALA A 856 -75.66 -11.11 15.32
N LYS A 857 -75.74 -10.80 16.61
CA LYS A 857 -75.22 -9.53 17.14
C LYS A 857 -73.67 -9.46 17.11
N LEU A 858 -73.03 -10.55 17.47
CA LEU A 858 -71.55 -10.68 17.41
C LEU A 858 -71.08 -10.56 15.95
N PHE A 859 -71.75 -11.29 15.05
CA PHE A 859 -71.41 -11.23 13.61
C PHE A 859 -71.56 -9.82 13.01
N LEU A 860 -72.64 -9.14 13.36
CA LEU A 860 -72.85 -7.75 12.96
C LEU A 860 -71.83 -6.81 13.55
N GLN A 861 -71.36 -7.05 14.75
CA GLN A 861 -70.25 -6.26 15.37
C GLN A 861 -68.97 -6.48 14.66
N GLU A 862 -68.57 -7.74 14.32
CA GLU A 862 -67.39 -8.05 13.50
C GLU A 862 -67.43 -7.38 12.12
N ILE A 863 -68.57 -7.43 11.43
CA ILE A 863 -68.78 -6.77 10.14
C ILE A 863 -68.63 -5.24 10.25
N CYS A 864 -69.19 -4.63 11.31
CA CYS A 864 -69.07 -3.19 11.57
C CYS A 864 -67.62 -2.78 11.89
N ASP A 865 -66.81 -3.60 12.54
CA ASP A 865 -65.41 -3.32 12.85
C ASP A 865 -64.48 -3.51 11.63
N MET A 866 -64.86 -4.40 10.69
CA MET A 866 -64.18 -4.54 9.39
C MET A 866 -64.46 -3.37 8.44
N LEU A 867 -65.55 -2.62 8.62
CA LEU A 867 -65.95 -1.46 7.82
C LEU A 867 -65.44 -0.13 8.38
N LYS A 868 -64.87 -0.13 9.58
CA LYS A 868 -64.15 1.04 10.16
C LYS A 868 -62.68 1.09 9.74
#